data_428ba129fbf2b746446fe1f558f083a2
#
_entry.id   428ba129fbf2b746446fe1f558f083a2
#
_cell.length_a   1.000
_cell.length_b   1.000
_cell.length_c   1.000
_cell.angle_alpha   90.00
_cell.angle_beta   90.00
_cell.angle_gamma   90.00
#
_symmetry.space_group_name_H-M   'P 1'
#
loop_
_entity.id
_entity.type
_entity.pdbx_description
1 polymer ?
#
loop_
_entity_poly.entity_id
_entity_poly.type
_entity_poly.pdbx_seq_one_letter_code
_entity_poly.pdbx_strand_id
1 'polypeptide(L)'
;MSLTQNPKNPRSFILRDEDSKNGVYIRREKLKKDKTFPLYHGDVFYLGSPQLKEVAQVKYYNPPPWWVSLLRYGFYTTGSIFALIVLTLLYQWSKIEVSPMPEGVTGPVVVLSGDRQTPLRDLANDAHRELASLSDFSPHVVNAAIASEDSRYYWHLGVDPIGIVRAIQIRFTEGNLQGASTITQQLARSLYSHVGRDNTAGRKIREMITALKLEYVYSKDHILKTYLNRVYLGVGKYGFEDAAQFYFDKSAADLNISEAASLVAVLPAPNSFNPVQDYETSVGLRNRILERMLKLGMISEEEERIARRSRINVSPKARKAFSNTRAPYFYSYVINQIYDNSLLGSELAKEGNFIIETTLDLEAQEKAEQALREKIKRDGSRLGFQQGAMVTLDSNTGEILALVGGADYQESQFNRAVQAQRQPGSTFKVFAYAAALELGISPGKLYSCDPLTWQGQNYKPCERSIGEIDMYRGLAMSENSVALRVAQDAGLKEVVKMAEKLGVKSPLNPVPGLVLGQSEVNVLEMTGAYAAFANNGVWHRPHGIKVIRDSSDCTNPKDYQTCRIIYSLEDEGEAGEEVIKPDLARTMTRLLQGVVEGGTGTRAAMGLGEGGKTGTTNRNVDLWFIGYVPQRNVVTGIWLGNDDNSPTRGASSQAAALWGEYMKAVLID
;
A
#
# COMPACT_ATOMS: atom_id res chain seq x y z
N MET A 1 9.51 -74.68 33.82
CA MET A 1 9.10 -73.51 33.07
C MET A 1 10.32 -72.98 32.30
N SER A 2 10.14 -72.70 31.01
CA SER A 2 11.19 -72.07 30.22
C SER A 2 10.61 -70.75 29.57
N LEU A 3 11.47 -69.75 29.45
CA LEU A 3 11.25 -68.58 28.72
C LEU A 3 12.22 -68.58 27.54
N THR A 4 11.71 -68.73 26.34
CA THR A 4 12.55 -68.73 25.12
C THR A 4 12.21 -67.53 24.27
N GLN A 5 13.19 -66.97 23.57
CA GLN A 5 12.97 -65.88 22.65
C GLN A 5 12.02 -66.32 21.51
N ASN A 6 11.09 -65.50 21.16
CA ASN A 6 10.15 -65.85 20.09
C ASN A 6 10.87 -65.80 18.72
N PRO A 7 10.94 -66.92 17.98
CA PRO A 7 11.60 -66.94 16.67
C PRO A 7 11.00 -66.00 15.63
N LYS A 8 9.72 -65.69 15.78
CA LYS A 8 8.96 -64.77 14.87
C LYS A 8 9.08 -63.31 15.29
N ASN A 9 9.46 -63.02 16.55
CA ASN A 9 9.63 -61.69 17.07
C ASN A 9 10.72 -61.64 18.14
N PRO A 10 11.97 -61.31 17.78
CA PRO A 10 13.13 -61.35 18.70
C PRO A 10 12.99 -60.48 19.95
N ARG A 11 11.99 -59.57 19.99
CA ARG A 11 11.71 -58.70 21.15
C ARG A 11 10.65 -59.28 22.08
N SER A 12 10.09 -60.42 21.79
CA SER A 12 9.10 -61.07 22.65
C SER A 12 9.60 -62.43 23.12
N PHE A 13 9.03 -62.90 24.21
CA PHE A 13 9.35 -64.20 24.77
C PHE A 13 8.14 -65.10 24.70
N ILE A 14 8.42 -66.41 24.62
CA ILE A 14 7.43 -67.47 24.66
C ILE A 14 7.60 -68.19 25.98
N LEU A 15 6.53 -68.32 26.72
CA LEU A 15 6.42 -69.07 27.97
C LEU A 15 6.02 -70.50 27.68
N ARG A 16 6.74 -71.47 28.26
CA ARG A 16 6.41 -72.90 28.20
C ARG A 16 6.49 -73.49 29.56
N ASP A 17 5.55 -74.39 29.91
CA ASP A 17 5.60 -75.17 31.10
C ASP A 17 6.37 -76.52 30.83
N GLU A 18 7.55 -76.64 31.36
CA GLU A 18 8.42 -77.85 31.26
C GLU A 18 8.07 -78.87 32.31
N ASP A 19 6.81 -79.23 32.50
CA ASP A 19 6.34 -80.22 33.49
C ASP A 19 6.52 -79.73 34.93
N SER A 20 6.25 -78.53 35.24
CA SER A 20 6.42 -77.94 36.56
C SER A 20 5.45 -78.57 37.59
N LYS A 21 5.94 -78.95 38.83
CA LYS A 21 5.17 -79.57 39.87
C LYS A 21 3.89 -78.81 40.26
N ASN A 22 3.95 -77.54 40.27
CA ASN A 22 2.80 -76.65 40.64
C ASN A 22 2.06 -76.05 39.46
N GLY A 23 2.52 -76.23 38.21
CA GLY A 23 1.98 -75.71 37.01
C GLY A 23 2.22 -74.21 36.79
N VAL A 24 2.15 -73.72 35.55
CA VAL A 24 2.19 -72.31 35.14
C VAL A 24 0.80 -71.89 34.73
N TYR A 25 0.33 -70.77 35.27
CA TYR A 25 -1.04 -70.29 34.97
C TYR A 25 -0.96 -68.90 34.31
N ILE A 26 -1.76 -68.70 33.23
CA ILE A 26 -1.91 -67.44 32.54
C ILE A 26 -3.44 -67.12 32.50
N ARG A 27 -3.82 -65.91 32.85
CA ARG A 27 -5.21 -65.48 32.88
C ARG A 27 -6.13 -66.42 33.68
N ARG A 28 -5.58 -67.04 34.76
CA ARG A 28 -6.20 -68.04 35.63
C ARG A 28 -6.36 -69.43 35.03
N GLU A 29 -5.91 -69.70 33.79
CA GLU A 29 -5.88 -71.03 33.17
C GLU A 29 -4.51 -71.69 33.26
N LYS A 30 -4.46 -72.99 33.52
CA LYS A 30 -3.21 -73.78 33.56
C LYS A 30 -2.65 -73.93 32.15
N LEU A 31 -1.40 -73.56 31.92
CA LEU A 31 -0.72 -73.80 30.66
C LEU A 31 -0.51 -75.30 30.48
N LYS A 32 -1.05 -75.89 29.39
CA LYS A 32 -0.90 -77.32 29.10
C LYS A 32 0.57 -77.63 28.75
N LYS A 33 1.05 -78.82 29.17
CA LYS A 33 2.34 -79.41 28.79
C LYS A 33 2.42 -79.34 27.25
N ASP A 34 3.57 -78.95 26.72
CA ASP A 34 3.82 -78.79 25.27
C ASP A 34 3.14 -77.64 24.53
N LYS A 35 2.29 -76.85 25.22
CA LYS A 35 1.79 -75.59 24.64
C LYS A 35 2.69 -74.42 24.99
N THR A 36 2.95 -73.57 24.00
CA THR A 36 3.69 -72.32 24.16
C THR A 36 2.75 -71.15 24.16
N PHE A 37 3.04 -70.15 25.01
CA PHE A 37 2.23 -68.92 25.07
C PHE A 37 3.12 -67.70 24.80
N PRO A 38 2.87 -66.90 23.76
CA PRO A 38 3.60 -65.68 23.51
C PRO A 38 3.27 -64.62 24.56
N LEU A 39 4.28 -64.10 25.24
CA LEU A 39 4.08 -63.03 26.23
C LEU A 39 4.10 -61.67 25.58
N TYR A 40 3.07 -60.86 25.95
CA TYR A 40 2.94 -59.46 25.58
C TYR A 40 3.20 -58.57 26.78
N HIS A 41 3.62 -57.31 26.53
CA HIS A 41 3.84 -56.33 27.59
C HIS A 41 2.58 -56.23 28.50
N GLY A 42 2.81 -56.38 29.78
CA GLY A 42 1.76 -56.34 30.82
C GLY A 42 1.13 -57.69 31.14
N ASP A 43 1.42 -58.79 30.40
CA ASP A 43 0.92 -60.12 30.74
C ASP A 43 1.42 -60.56 32.13
N VAL A 44 0.48 -61.15 32.88
CA VAL A 44 0.73 -61.66 34.21
C VAL A 44 0.56 -63.18 34.19
N PHE A 45 1.54 -63.90 34.67
CA PHE A 45 1.49 -65.32 34.84
C PHE A 45 1.86 -65.73 36.26
N TYR A 46 1.42 -66.89 36.69
CA TYR A 46 1.56 -67.36 38.04
C TYR A 46 2.32 -68.74 38.04
N LEU A 47 3.27 -68.86 38.99
CA LEU A 47 3.98 -70.10 39.20
C LEU A 47 3.29 -70.95 40.29
N GLY A 48 2.28 -71.67 39.89
CA GLY A 48 1.32 -72.40 40.78
C GLY A 48 -0.11 -71.91 40.62
N SER A 49 -1.08 -72.65 41.19
CA SER A 49 -2.48 -72.28 41.08
C SER A 49 -2.77 -70.91 41.72
N PRO A 50 -3.42 -69.98 41.04
CA PRO A 50 -3.79 -68.70 41.63
C PRO A 50 -4.68 -68.74 42.87
N GLN A 51 -5.17 -69.94 43.21
CA GLN A 51 -6.03 -70.20 44.38
C GLN A 51 -5.21 -70.52 45.65
N LEU A 52 -3.90 -70.73 45.57
CA LEU A 52 -3.03 -70.97 46.71
C LEU A 52 -2.69 -69.68 47.42
N LYS A 53 -2.54 -69.74 48.78
CA LYS A 53 -2.25 -68.54 49.60
C LYS A 53 -0.93 -67.88 49.27
N GLU A 54 0.05 -68.62 48.72
CA GLU A 54 1.38 -68.14 48.36
C GLU A 54 1.72 -68.55 46.92
N VAL A 55 1.40 -67.73 45.97
CA VAL A 55 1.74 -67.95 44.56
C VAL A 55 2.61 -66.84 44.03
N ALA A 56 3.71 -67.19 43.42
CA ALA A 56 4.60 -66.22 42.78
C ALA A 56 3.89 -65.65 41.50
N GLN A 57 3.58 -64.39 41.55
CA GLN A 57 3.05 -63.65 40.40
C GLN A 57 4.20 -63.00 39.65
N VAL A 58 4.30 -63.26 38.37
CA VAL A 58 5.30 -62.62 37.49
C VAL A 58 4.62 -61.77 36.45
N LYS A 59 4.95 -60.52 36.41
CA LYS A 59 4.49 -59.59 35.37
C LYS A 59 5.58 -59.39 34.32
N TYR A 60 5.26 -59.70 33.09
CA TYR A 60 6.14 -59.53 31.96
C TYR A 60 6.23 -58.07 31.55
N TYR A 61 7.40 -57.48 31.61
CA TYR A 61 7.63 -56.09 31.29
C TYR A 61 8.48 -55.97 30.01
N ASN A 62 7.83 -55.60 28.89
CA ASN A 62 8.49 -55.39 27.62
C ASN A 62 7.77 -54.22 26.89
N PRO A 63 7.98 -52.98 27.30
CA PRO A 63 7.33 -51.84 26.71
C PRO A 63 7.72 -51.68 25.24
N PRO A 64 6.80 -51.19 24.37
CA PRO A 64 7.16 -50.89 23.01
C PRO A 64 8.30 -49.88 22.96
N PRO A 65 9.13 -49.90 21.92
CA PRO A 65 10.18 -48.90 21.75
C PRO A 65 9.63 -47.50 21.88
N TRP A 66 10.38 -46.58 22.48
CA TRP A 66 9.95 -45.19 22.75
C TRP A 66 9.41 -44.46 21.51
N TRP A 67 9.98 -44.73 20.32
CA TRP A 67 9.54 -44.14 19.06
C TRP A 67 8.11 -44.58 18.67
N VAL A 68 7.67 -45.80 19.01
CA VAL A 68 6.27 -46.28 18.78
C VAL A 68 5.29 -45.49 19.65
N SER A 69 5.66 -45.24 20.89
CA SER A 69 4.88 -44.38 21.79
C SER A 69 4.82 -42.95 21.26
N LEU A 70 5.91 -42.42 20.75
CA LEU A 70 6.00 -41.09 20.18
C LEU A 70 5.13 -40.97 18.94
N LEU A 71 5.15 -41.94 18.01
CA LEU A 71 4.27 -42.00 16.86
C LEU A 71 2.78 -42.08 17.27
N ARG A 72 2.46 -42.90 18.27
CA ARG A 72 1.09 -43.04 18.78
C ARG A 72 0.57 -41.77 19.41
N TYR A 73 1.35 -41.11 20.26
CA TYR A 73 0.98 -39.81 20.83
C TYR A 73 0.92 -38.72 19.76
N GLY A 74 1.87 -38.73 18.82
CA GLY A 74 1.83 -37.82 17.67
C GLY A 74 0.54 -37.97 16.85
N PHE A 75 0.11 -39.19 16.58
CA PHE A 75 -1.15 -39.47 15.88
C PHE A 75 -2.38 -38.98 16.66
N TYR A 76 -2.42 -39.25 17.97
CA TYR A 76 -3.55 -38.78 18.81
C TYR A 76 -3.58 -37.26 18.94
N THR A 77 -2.43 -36.61 19.14
CA THR A 77 -2.38 -35.14 19.22
C THR A 77 -2.77 -34.50 17.89
N THR A 78 -2.27 -34.98 16.77
CA THR A 78 -2.65 -34.51 15.45
C THR A 78 -4.14 -34.70 15.17
N GLY A 79 -4.67 -35.90 15.50
CA GLY A 79 -6.11 -36.21 15.38
C GLY A 79 -6.98 -35.33 16.26
N SER A 80 -6.56 -35.06 17.50
CA SER A 80 -7.28 -34.18 18.41
C SER A 80 -7.28 -32.72 17.94
N ILE A 81 -6.14 -32.21 17.46
CA ILE A 81 -6.02 -30.88 16.88
C ILE A 81 -6.93 -30.76 15.63
N PHE A 82 -6.88 -31.76 14.75
CA PHE A 82 -7.75 -31.79 13.57
C PHE A 82 -9.23 -31.79 13.94
N ALA A 83 -9.64 -32.63 14.91
CA ALA A 83 -11.01 -32.65 15.41
C ALA A 83 -11.43 -31.31 16.00
N LEU A 84 -10.56 -30.65 16.76
CA LEU A 84 -10.82 -29.32 17.33
C LEU A 84 -11.01 -28.26 16.23
N ILE A 85 -10.18 -28.29 15.20
CA ILE A 85 -10.29 -27.40 14.04
C ILE A 85 -11.63 -27.60 13.34
N VAL A 86 -12.00 -28.86 13.05
CA VAL A 86 -13.27 -29.20 12.41
C VAL A 86 -14.47 -28.74 13.23
N LEU A 87 -14.46 -28.99 14.55
CA LEU A 87 -15.52 -28.54 15.45
C LEU A 87 -15.62 -27.01 15.50
N THR A 88 -14.51 -26.30 15.49
CA THR A 88 -14.47 -24.84 15.44
C THR A 88 -15.07 -24.34 14.12
N LEU A 89 -14.71 -24.93 13.00
CA LEU A 89 -15.26 -24.56 11.68
C LEU A 89 -16.76 -24.85 11.62
N LEU A 90 -17.23 -25.98 12.13
CA LEU A 90 -18.67 -26.31 12.21
C LEU A 90 -19.45 -25.36 13.11
N TYR A 91 -18.84 -24.96 14.24
CA TYR A 91 -19.41 -23.94 15.12
C TYR A 91 -19.53 -22.59 14.40
N GLN A 92 -18.47 -22.13 13.71
CA GLN A 92 -18.52 -20.91 12.91
C GLN A 92 -19.57 -21.01 11.78
N TRP A 93 -19.62 -22.15 11.08
CA TRP A 93 -20.66 -22.42 10.07
C TRP A 93 -22.09 -22.27 10.61
N SER A 94 -22.35 -22.75 11.82
CA SER A 94 -23.68 -22.65 12.43
C SER A 94 -24.10 -21.23 12.79
N LYS A 95 -23.13 -20.33 13.03
CA LYS A 95 -23.35 -18.93 13.38
C LYS A 95 -23.54 -17.99 12.20
N ILE A 96 -23.03 -18.38 11.03
CA ILE A 96 -23.07 -17.55 9.84
C ILE A 96 -24.43 -17.72 9.15
N GLU A 97 -25.17 -16.64 8.99
CA GLU A 97 -26.40 -16.60 8.22
C GLU A 97 -26.13 -15.98 6.85
N VAL A 98 -26.54 -16.66 5.76
CA VAL A 98 -26.37 -16.17 4.39
C VAL A 98 -27.69 -16.01 3.63
N SER A 99 -28.82 -16.38 4.26
CA SER A 99 -30.16 -16.28 3.66
C SER A 99 -31.11 -15.54 4.62
N PRO A 100 -31.89 -14.53 4.13
CA PRO A 100 -31.85 -14.04 2.76
C PRO A 100 -30.52 -13.36 2.44
N MET A 101 -30.13 -13.32 1.14
CA MET A 101 -28.99 -12.54 0.71
C MET A 101 -29.27 -11.06 0.95
N PRO A 102 -28.40 -10.29 1.63
CA PRO A 102 -28.65 -8.89 1.91
C PRO A 102 -28.98 -8.12 0.62
N GLU A 103 -30.00 -7.31 0.65
CA GLU A 103 -30.25 -6.33 -0.40
C GLU A 103 -29.06 -5.38 -0.38
N GLY A 104 -28.30 -5.34 -1.47
CA GLY A 104 -26.99 -4.72 -1.51
C GLY A 104 -27.04 -3.27 -1.15
N VAL A 105 -26.38 -2.93 -0.08
CA VAL A 105 -26.11 -1.54 0.26
C VAL A 105 -24.77 -1.21 -0.30
N THR A 106 -24.77 -0.35 -1.27
CA THR A 106 -23.57 0.28 -1.78
C THR A 106 -23.52 1.67 -1.17
N GLY A 107 -22.66 1.88 -0.21
CA GLY A 107 -22.37 3.20 0.30
C GLY A 107 -21.54 3.98 -0.72
N PRO A 108 -21.57 5.32 -0.70
CA PRO A 108 -20.76 6.13 -1.59
C PRO A 108 -19.26 5.99 -1.30
N VAL A 109 -18.43 6.21 -2.32
CA VAL A 109 -17.02 6.56 -2.13
C VAL A 109 -16.92 8.07 -2.16
N VAL A 110 -16.63 8.65 -1.02
CA VAL A 110 -16.56 10.11 -0.83
C VAL A 110 -15.17 10.48 -0.32
N VAL A 111 -14.52 11.43 -0.97
CA VAL A 111 -13.28 12.04 -0.48
C VAL A 111 -13.64 13.46 -0.02
N LEU A 112 -13.50 13.71 1.27
CA LEU A 112 -13.80 14.99 1.90
C LEU A 112 -12.53 15.82 2.06
N SER A 113 -12.63 17.12 1.92
CA SER A 113 -11.54 18.05 2.29
C SER A 113 -11.28 18.05 3.81
N GLY A 114 -10.29 18.79 4.26
CA GLY A 114 -9.91 18.89 5.67
C GLY A 114 -11.01 19.44 6.59
N ASP A 115 -12.03 20.13 6.04
CA ASP A 115 -13.22 20.57 6.76
C ASP A 115 -14.20 19.43 7.12
N ARG A 116 -13.97 18.21 6.62
CA ARG A 116 -14.78 17.00 6.80
C ARG A 116 -16.22 17.11 6.27
N GLN A 117 -16.51 18.10 5.44
CA GLN A 117 -17.84 18.39 4.92
C GLN A 117 -17.89 18.50 3.40
N THR A 118 -16.88 19.14 2.80
CA THR A 118 -16.85 19.42 1.39
C THR A 118 -16.30 18.26 0.58
N PRO A 119 -17.08 17.60 -0.29
CA PRO A 119 -16.57 16.54 -1.15
C PRO A 119 -15.68 17.12 -2.26
N LEU A 120 -14.57 16.44 -2.55
CA LEU A 120 -13.65 16.84 -3.62
C LEU A 120 -14.18 16.47 -5.02
N ARG A 121 -15.18 15.60 -5.08
CA ARG A 121 -15.91 15.24 -6.30
C ARG A 121 -17.38 15.11 -5.99
N ASP A 122 -18.22 15.66 -6.87
CA ASP A 122 -19.65 15.54 -6.76
C ASP A 122 -20.07 14.07 -6.88
N LEU A 123 -20.93 13.64 -5.95
CA LEU A 123 -21.51 12.31 -6.00
C LEU A 123 -22.53 12.24 -7.15
N ALA A 124 -22.38 11.28 -8.02
CA ALA A 124 -23.39 11.04 -9.05
C ALA A 124 -24.63 10.40 -8.39
N ASN A 125 -25.72 11.15 -8.35
CA ASN A 125 -27.02 10.76 -7.75
C ASN A 125 -27.87 9.86 -8.67
N ASP A 126 -27.28 9.08 -9.58
CA ASP A 126 -28.04 8.15 -10.41
C ASP A 126 -28.49 6.96 -9.56
N ALA A 127 -29.77 6.61 -9.64
CA ALA A 127 -30.31 5.43 -8.96
C ALA A 127 -29.62 4.17 -9.48
N HIS A 128 -29.19 3.32 -8.56
CA HIS A 128 -28.60 2.01 -8.87
C HIS A 128 -29.62 1.11 -9.57
N ARG A 129 -29.16 0.40 -10.61
CA ARG A 129 -30.00 -0.52 -11.39
C ARG A 129 -29.41 -1.94 -11.36
N GLU A 130 -30.22 -2.89 -10.91
CA GLU A 130 -29.88 -4.31 -10.96
C GLU A 130 -30.61 -5.00 -12.14
N LEU A 131 -29.85 -5.82 -12.89
CA LEU A 131 -30.44 -6.69 -13.92
C LEU A 131 -31.02 -7.93 -13.27
N ALA A 132 -32.20 -8.37 -13.74
CA ALA A 132 -32.99 -9.40 -13.08
C ALA A 132 -32.38 -10.80 -13.20
N SER A 133 -31.74 -11.11 -14.34
CA SER A 133 -31.14 -12.41 -14.61
C SER A 133 -29.72 -12.30 -15.16
N LEU A 134 -28.96 -13.38 -15.09
CA LEU A 134 -27.61 -13.44 -15.67
C LEU A 134 -27.65 -13.31 -17.21
N SER A 135 -28.74 -13.75 -17.84
CA SER A 135 -28.95 -13.63 -19.29
C SER A 135 -29.21 -12.21 -19.77
N ASP A 136 -29.50 -11.27 -18.86
CA ASP A 136 -29.69 -9.87 -19.21
C ASP A 136 -28.38 -9.12 -19.37
N PHE A 137 -27.25 -9.72 -18.98
CA PHE A 137 -25.91 -9.21 -19.26
C PHE A 137 -25.41 -9.70 -20.61
N SER A 138 -24.62 -8.88 -21.30
CA SER A 138 -23.84 -9.34 -22.44
C SER A 138 -23.02 -10.59 -22.08
N PRO A 139 -23.01 -11.66 -22.87
CA PRO A 139 -22.17 -12.83 -22.60
C PRO A 139 -20.68 -12.48 -22.54
N HIS A 140 -20.28 -11.38 -23.17
CA HIS A 140 -18.90 -10.87 -23.12
C HIS A 140 -18.54 -10.33 -21.73
N VAL A 141 -19.49 -9.73 -20.98
CA VAL A 141 -19.30 -9.29 -19.59
C VAL A 141 -19.09 -10.50 -18.69
N VAL A 142 -19.97 -11.50 -18.81
CA VAL A 142 -19.88 -12.75 -18.03
C VAL A 142 -18.55 -13.46 -18.27
N ASN A 143 -18.18 -13.64 -19.52
CA ASN A 143 -16.94 -14.31 -19.91
C ASN A 143 -15.69 -13.53 -19.44
N ALA A 144 -15.66 -12.20 -19.62
CA ALA A 144 -14.54 -11.38 -19.20
C ALA A 144 -14.35 -11.40 -17.68
N ALA A 145 -15.46 -11.32 -16.90
CA ALA A 145 -15.42 -11.39 -15.44
C ALA A 145 -14.88 -12.74 -14.96
N ILE A 146 -15.40 -13.85 -15.50
CA ILE A 146 -14.90 -15.20 -15.19
C ILE A 146 -13.44 -15.35 -15.59
N ALA A 147 -13.06 -14.93 -16.80
CA ALA A 147 -11.68 -15.02 -17.26
C ALA A 147 -10.71 -14.27 -16.37
N SER A 148 -11.07 -13.06 -15.92
CA SER A 148 -10.22 -12.21 -15.10
C SER A 148 -10.17 -12.65 -13.64
N GLU A 149 -11.32 -12.77 -13.02
CA GLU A 149 -11.42 -12.89 -11.55
C GLU A 149 -11.39 -14.35 -11.08
N ASP A 150 -12.01 -15.26 -11.84
CA ASP A 150 -12.20 -16.63 -11.36
C ASP A 150 -12.39 -17.64 -12.49
N SER A 151 -11.32 -17.96 -13.20
CA SER A 151 -11.38 -18.79 -14.42
C SER A 151 -11.88 -20.23 -14.19
N ARG A 152 -11.97 -20.68 -12.95
CA ARG A 152 -12.53 -21.98 -12.55
C ARG A 152 -13.84 -21.84 -11.78
N TYR A 153 -14.55 -20.74 -11.92
CA TYR A 153 -15.75 -20.39 -11.17
C TYR A 153 -16.76 -21.53 -11.04
N TYR A 154 -17.08 -22.20 -12.14
CA TYR A 154 -18.03 -23.30 -12.16
C TYR A 154 -17.48 -24.64 -11.63
N TRP A 155 -16.18 -24.72 -11.28
CA TRP A 155 -15.51 -25.98 -10.90
C TRP A 155 -15.23 -26.11 -9.39
N HIS A 156 -15.40 -25.08 -8.62
CA HIS A 156 -15.17 -25.09 -7.18
C HIS A 156 -16.45 -24.71 -6.39
N LEU A 157 -16.42 -24.92 -5.09
CA LEU A 157 -17.53 -24.64 -4.17
C LEU A 157 -17.24 -23.38 -3.33
N GLY A 158 -17.06 -22.24 -3.98
CA GLY A 158 -16.84 -20.94 -3.31
C GLY A 158 -15.38 -20.65 -2.95
N VAL A 159 -14.54 -21.65 -2.82
CA VAL A 159 -13.10 -21.54 -2.58
C VAL A 159 -12.36 -22.36 -3.62
N ASP A 160 -11.32 -21.83 -4.23
CA ASP A 160 -10.50 -22.51 -5.23
C ASP A 160 -9.17 -22.99 -4.63
N PRO A 161 -9.05 -24.28 -4.23
CA PRO A 161 -7.82 -24.82 -3.63
C PRO A 161 -6.62 -24.76 -4.58
N ILE A 162 -6.86 -24.94 -5.89
CA ILE A 162 -5.79 -24.91 -6.90
C ILE A 162 -5.26 -23.46 -7.04
N GLY A 163 -6.16 -22.49 -7.01
CA GLY A 163 -5.80 -21.06 -7.01
C GLY A 163 -4.98 -20.68 -5.80
N ILE A 164 -5.33 -21.18 -4.61
CA ILE A 164 -4.58 -20.94 -3.37
C ILE A 164 -3.15 -21.51 -3.47
N VAL A 165 -3.01 -22.76 -3.90
CA VAL A 165 -1.69 -23.41 -4.06
C VAL A 165 -0.83 -22.62 -5.05
N ARG A 166 -1.39 -22.22 -6.18
CA ARG A 166 -0.70 -21.40 -7.19
C ARG A 166 -0.25 -20.05 -6.61
N ALA A 167 -1.12 -19.35 -5.88
CA ALA A 167 -0.78 -18.06 -5.27
C ALA A 167 0.33 -18.18 -4.23
N ILE A 168 0.33 -19.25 -3.43
CA ILE A 168 1.42 -19.57 -2.50
C ILE A 168 2.72 -19.80 -3.25
N GLN A 169 2.70 -20.57 -4.33
CA GLN A 169 3.88 -20.85 -5.15
C GLN A 169 4.48 -19.57 -5.74
N ILE A 170 3.65 -18.69 -6.35
CA ILE A 170 4.09 -17.41 -6.92
C ILE A 170 4.68 -16.50 -5.84
N ARG A 171 4.11 -16.46 -4.65
CA ARG A 171 4.66 -15.69 -3.52
C ARG A 171 6.09 -16.12 -3.16
N PHE A 172 6.37 -17.44 -3.21
CA PHE A 172 7.71 -17.96 -2.92
C PHE A 172 8.71 -17.74 -4.06
N THR A 173 8.25 -17.66 -5.33
CA THR A 173 9.13 -17.53 -6.49
C THR A 173 9.35 -16.08 -6.95
N GLU A 174 8.33 -15.22 -6.86
CA GLU A 174 8.34 -13.87 -7.46
C GLU A 174 8.13 -12.74 -6.44
N GLY A 175 7.86 -13.06 -5.17
CA GLY A 175 7.66 -12.08 -4.10
C GLY A 175 6.33 -11.31 -4.15
N ASN A 176 5.55 -11.44 -5.23
CA ASN A 176 4.28 -10.75 -5.43
C ASN A 176 3.08 -11.62 -5.04
N LEU A 177 2.10 -11.02 -4.34
CA LEU A 177 0.81 -11.65 -4.07
C LEU A 177 -0.10 -11.53 -5.29
N GLN A 178 -0.28 -12.62 -6.04
CA GLN A 178 -1.41 -12.69 -6.97
C GLN A 178 -2.69 -13.05 -6.22
N GLY A 179 -3.82 -12.38 -6.54
CA GLY A 179 -5.12 -12.64 -5.94
C GLY A 179 -5.57 -14.09 -6.16
N ALA A 180 -5.87 -14.79 -5.05
CA ALA A 180 -6.44 -16.13 -5.06
C ALA A 180 -7.91 -16.14 -4.61
N SER A 181 -8.53 -14.97 -4.44
CA SER A 181 -9.92 -14.85 -4.00
C SER A 181 -10.86 -15.14 -5.16
N THR A 182 -11.88 -15.96 -4.91
CA THR A 182 -12.93 -16.28 -5.90
C THR A 182 -13.98 -15.17 -5.97
N ILE A 183 -14.81 -15.17 -7.03
CA ILE A 183 -15.97 -14.27 -7.16
C ILE A 183 -16.89 -14.41 -5.93
N THR A 184 -17.15 -15.65 -5.47
CA THR A 184 -18.00 -15.90 -4.29
C THR A 184 -17.39 -15.33 -3.01
N GLN A 185 -16.06 -15.38 -2.84
CA GLN A 185 -15.37 -14.76 -1.71
C GLN A 185 -15.44 -13.24 -1.75
N GLN A 186 -15.28 -12.63 -2.94
CA GLN A 186 -15.44 -11.18 -3.10
C GLN A 186 -16.87 -10.76 -2.75
N LEU A 187 -17.88 -11.49 -3.23
CA LEU A 187 -19.28 -11.22 -2.91
C LEU A 187 -19.58 -11.40 -1.41
N ALA A 188 -19.05 -12.47 -0.78
CA ALA A 188 -19.21 -12.71 0.65
C ALA A 188 -18.70 -11.53 1.48
N ARG A 189 -17.54 -10.98 1.10
CA ARG A 189 -16.90 -9.85 1.77
C ARG A 189 -17.69 -8.54 1.61
N SER A 190 -18.22 -8.29 0.41
CA SER A 190 -18.96 -7.06 0.12
C SER A 190 -20.37 -7.01 0.75
N LEU A 191 -21.01 -8.17 0.93
CA LEU A 191 -22.41 -8.22 1.39
C LEU A 191 -22.58 -8.47 2.88
N TYR A 192 -21.63 -9.17 3.53
CA TYR A 192 -21.85 -9.64 4.88
C TYR A 192 -20.92 -8.97 5.90
N SER A 193 -21.49 -8.11 6.74
CA SER A 193 -20.74 -7.35 7.76
C SER A 193 -19.99 -8.26 8.75
N HIS A 194 -20.50 -9.48 9.04
CA HIS A 194 -19.82 -10.43 9.92
C HIS A 194 -18.48 -10.96 9.35
N VAL A 195 -18.25 -10.85 8.05
CA VAL A 195 -16.94 -11.16 7.46
C VAL A 195 -15.90 -10.17 7.98
N GLY A 196 -16.29 -8.92 8.14
CA GLY A 196 -15.42 -7.83 8.61
C GLY A 196 -14.53 -7.26 7.51
N ARG A 197 -13.89 -6.12 7.82
CA ARG A 197 -13.01 -5.40 6.90
C ARG A 197 -11.56 -5.30 7.40
N ASP A 198 -11.20 -6.07 8.45
CA ASP A 198 -9.84 -6.10 8.98
C ASP A 198 -8.92 -6.88 8.04
N ASN A 199 -7.67 -6.48 7.91
CA ASN A 199 -6.69 -7.26 7.14
C ASN A 199 -6.06 -8.37 8.00
N THR A 200 -6.88 -9.35 8.43
CA THR A 200 -6.47 -10.44 9.33
C THR A 200 -6.72 -11.82 8.74
N ALA A 201 -5.96 -12.81 9.21
CA ALA A 201 -6.20 -14.22 8.84
C ALA A 201 -7.59 -14.70 9.31
N GLY A 202 -8.07 -14.19 10.45
CA GLY A 202 -9.41 -14.51 10.97
C GLY A 202 -10.53 -14.05 10.03
N ARG A 203 -10.41 -12.83 9.48
CA ARG A 203 -11.32 -12.35 8.45
C ARG A 203 -11.34 -13.28 7.24
N LYS A 204 -10.16 -13.69 6.74
CA LYS A 204 -10.08 -14.57 5.56
C LYS A 204 -10.74 -15.94 5.79
N ILE A 205 -10.67 -16.46 7.01
CA ILE A 205 -11.38 -17.70 7.38
C ILE A 205 -12.90 -17.49 7.36
N ARG A 206 -13.40 -16.38 7.96
CA ARG A 206 -14.83 -16.06 7.91
C ARG A 206 -15.34 -15.90 6.48
N GLU A 207 -14.58 -15.19 5.64
CA GLU A 207 -14.86 -15.04 4.20
C GLU A 207 -15.00 -16.39 3.49
N MET A 208 -14.04 -17.31 3.70
CA MET A 208 -14.06 -18.64 3.10
C MET A 208 -15.27 -19.46 3.56
N ILE A 209 -15.59 -19.44 4.85
CA ILE A 209 -16.75 -20.16 5.39
C ILE A 209 -18.05 -19.57 4.83
N THR A 210 -18.16 -18.24 4.75
CA THR A 210 -19.33 -17.57 4.15
C THR A 210 -19.46 -17.91 2.67
N ALA A 211 -18.36 -17.93 1.91
CA ALA A 211 -18.36 -18.29 0.51
C ALA A 211 -18.81 -19.74 0.27
N LEU A 212 -18.32 -20.70 1.08
CA LEU A 212 -18.77 -22.09 1.03
C LEU A 212 -20.27 -22.20 1.34
N LYS A 213 -20.77 -21.44 2.31
CA LYS A 213 -22.18 -21.47 2.69
C LYS A 213 -23.08 -20.80 1.64
N LEU A 214 -22.61 -19.74 0.98
CA LEU A 214 -23.29 -19.14 -0.16
C LEU A 214 -23.50 -20.15 -1.30
N GLU A 215 -22.47 -20.88 -1.68
CA GLU A 215 -22.53 -21.90 -2.72
C GLU A 215 -23.39 -23.11 -2.35
N TYR A 216 -23.58 -23.36 -1.05
CA TYR A 216 -24.52 -24.37 -0.57
C TYR A 216 -25.99 -23.92 -0.70
N VAL A 217 -26.27 -22.62 -0.54
CA VAL A 217 -27.64 -22.07 -0.50
C VAL A 217 -28.08 -21.54 -1.85
N TYR A 218 -27.21 -20.96 -2.65
CA TYR A 218 -27.53 -20.30 -3.92
C TYR A 218 -26.81 -20.95 -5.11
N SER A 219 -27.44 -20.88 -6.28
CA SER A 219 -26.83 -21.36 -7.52
C SER A 219 -25.67 -20.47 -7.96
N LYS A 220 -24.73 -21.03 -8.72
CA LYS A 220 -23.63 -20.32 -9.34
C LYS A 220 -24.09 -19.09 -10.12
N ASP A 221 -25.11 -19.23 -10.94
CA ASP A 221 -25.65 -18.15 -11.76
C ASP A 221 -26.28 -17.03 -10.91
N HIS A 222 -26.92 -17.39 -9.80
CA HIS A 222 -27.44 -16.40 -8.86
C HIS A 222 -26.33 -15.60 -8.19
N ILE A 223 -25.26 -16.27 -7.74
CA ILE A 223 -24.09 -15.64 -7.13
C ILE A 223 -23.40 -14.72 -8.14
N LEU A 224 -23.15 -15.21 -9.36
CA LEU A 224 -22.49 -14.43 -10.42
C LEU A 224 -23.34 -13.22 -10.83
N LYS A 225 -24.65 -13.40 -11.02
CA LYS A 225 -25.58 -12.29 -11.29
C LYS A 225 -25.49 -11.22 -10.20
N THR A 226 -25.52 -11.63 -8.94
CA THR A 226 -25.46 -10.69 -7.82
C THR A 226 -24.11 -9.97 -7.76
N TYR A 227 -23.01 -10.68 -8.03
CA TYR A 227 -21.69 -10.06 -8.15
C TYR A 227 -21.66 -9.00 -9.25
N LEU A 228 -22.12 -9.33 -10.46
CA LEU A 228 -22.12 -8.40 -11.60
C LEU A 228 -23.02 -7.18 -11.36
N ASN A 229 -24.08 -7.30 -10.56
CA ASN A 229 -24.92 -6.17 -10.18
C ASN A 229 -24.30 -5.27 -9.09
N ARG A 230 -23.35 -5.78 -8.29
CA ARG A 230 -22.97 -5.10 -7.04
C ARG A 230 -21.49 -4.75 -6.91
N VAL A 231 -20.65 -5.28 -7.78
CA VAL A 231 -19.21 -4.97 -7.72
C VAL A 231 -18.94 -3.50 -8.03
N TYR A 232 -18.04 -2.89 -7.26
CA TYR A 232 -17.66 -1.50 -7.44
C TYR A 232 -16.80 -1.29 -8.69
N LEU A 233 -17.17 -0.36 -9.55
CA LEU A 233 -16.53 -0.06 -10.83
C LEU A 233 -16.03 1.39 -10.95
N GLY A 234 -15.85 2.07 -9.82
CA GLY A 234 -15.30 3.41 -9.74
C GLY A 234 -16.37 4.52 -9.84
N VAL A 235 -15.99 5.72 -9.39
CA VAL A 235 -16.81 6.94 -9.47
C VAL A 235 -18.21 6.78 -8.85
N GLY A 236 -18.31 6.00 -7.76
CA GLY A 236 -19.60 5.71 -7.12
C GLY A 236 -20.51 4.81 -7.94
N LYS A 237 -20.02 4.13 -8.98
CA LYS A 237 -20.81 3.21 -9.78
C LYS A 237 -20.62 1.77 -9.31
N TYR A 238 -21.75 1.14 -9.01
CA TYR A 238 -21.83 -0.25 -8.59
C TYR A 238 -22.59 -1.06 -9.63
N GLY A 239 -22.08 -2.24 -9.94
CA GLY A 239 -22.62 -3.10 -10.98
C GLY A 239 -22.30 -2.67 -12.41
N PHE A 240 -22.31 -3.67 -13.28
CA PHE A 240 -21.95 -3.49 -14.69
C PHE A 240 -22.98 -2.66 -15.46
N GLU A 241 -24.26 -2.65 -15.06
CA GLU A 241 -25.27 -1.81 -15.73
C GLU A 241 -24.99 -0.33 -15.50
N ASP A 242 -24.78 0.09 -14.24
CA ASP A 242 -24.50 1.50 -13.93
C ASP A 242 -23.16 1.96 -14.54
N ALA A 243 -22.16 1.09 -14.52
CA ALA A 243 -20.85 1.37 -15.10
C ALA A 243 -20.91 1.47 -16.64
N ALA A 244 -21.66 0.59 -17.31
CA ALA A 244 -21.85 0.62 -18.76
C ALA A 244 -22.56 1.91 -19.20
N GLN A 245 -23.62 2.30 -18.49
CA GLN A 245 -24.33 3.56 -18.73
C GLN A 245 -23.40 4.76 -18.49
N PHE A 246 -22.59 4.72 -17.44
CA PHE A 246 -21.68 5.82 -17.12
C PHE A 246 -20.53 5.95 -18.13
N TYR A 247 -19.78 4.85 -18.36
CA TYR A 247 -18.57 4.90 -19.19
C TYR A 247 -18.86 4.89 -20.68
N PHE A 248 -19.94 4.24 -21.13
CA PHE A 248 -20.18 4.00 -22.56
C PHE A 248 -21.52 4.49 -23.08
N ASP A 249 -22.41 4.98 -22.20
CA ASP A 249 -23.78 5.37 -22.54
C ASP A 249 -24.58 4.22 -23.19
N LYS A 250 -24.39 3.00 -22.66
CA LYS A 250 -24.98 1.74 -23.13
C LYS A 250 -25.47 0.90 -21.96
N SER A 251 -26.44 0.01 -22.22
CA SER A 251 -26.76 -1.07 -21.28
C SER A 251 -25.63 -2.11 -21.20
N ALA A 252 -25.49 -2.76 -20.04
CA ALA A 252 -24.55 -3.90 -19.89
C ALA A 252 -24.89 -5.07 -20.84
N ALA A 253 -26.13 -5.17 -21.31
CA ALA A 253 -26.57 -6.13 -22.32
C ALA A 253 -25.92 -5.89 -23.69
N ASP A 254 -25.64 -4.62 -24.02
CA ASP A 254 -25.19 -4.19 -25.36
C ASP A 254 -23.68 -4.02 -25.47
N LEU A 255 -22.93 -4.35 -24.41
CA LEU A 255 -21.47 -4.22 -24.41
C LEU A 255 -20.82 -5.22 -25.36
N ASN A 256 -19.94 -4.72 -26.22
CA ASN A 256 -19.10 -5.56 -27.05
C ASN A 256 -17.90 -6.13 -26.25
N ILE A 257 -17.12 -7.02 -26.88
CA ILE A 257 -15.96 -7.70 -26.27
C ILE A 257 -14.95 -6.70 -25.69
N SER A 258 -14.62 -5.64 -26.43
CA SER A 258 -13.64 -4.63 -26.00
C SER A 258 -14.15 -3.80 -24.83
N GLU A 259 -15.42 -3.38 -24.84
CA GLU A 259 -16.06 -2.60 -23.78
C GLU A 259 -16.22 -3.44 -22.51
N ALA A 260 -16.67 -4.69 -22.63
CA ALA A 260 -16.79 -5.65 -21.53
C ALA A 260 -15.42 -5.90 -20.85
N ALA A 261 -14.40 -6.21 -21.63
CA ALA A 261 -13.05 -6.39 -21.13
C ALA A 261 -12.48 -5.10 -20.50
N SER A 262 -12.86 -3.92 -21.02
CA SER A 262 -12.44 -2.63 -20.43
C SER A 262 -13.07 -2.38 -19.07
N LEU A 263 -14.36 -2.71 -18.85
CA LEU A 263 -14.99 -2.59 -17.53
C LEU A 263 -14.40 -3.60 -16.53
N VAL A 264 -14.14 -4.82 -16.95
CA VAL A 264 -13.50 -5.81 -16.09
C VAL A 264 -12.06 -5.38 -15.72
N ALA A 265 -11.36 -4.71 -16.64
CA ALA A 265 -10.02 -4.17 -16.42
C ALA A 265 -9.97 -3.10 -15.31
N VAL A 266 -11.10 -2.45 -15.01
CA VAL A 266 -11.21 -1.44 -13.96
C VAL A 266 -11.24 -2.06 -12.56
N LEU A 267 -11.72 -3.31 -12.39
CA LEU A 267 -11.97 -3.97 -11.09
C LEU A 267 -10.79 -3.95 -10.10
N PRO A 268 -9.51 -4.12 -10.49
CA PRO A 268 -8.40 -4.13 -9.54
C PRO A 268 -8.16 -2.79 -8.83
N ALA A 269 -8.44 -1.66 -9.50
CA ALA A 269 -8.31 -0.32 -8.95
C ALA A 269 -9.31 0.62 -9.62
N PRO A 270 -10.60 0.56 -9.22
CA PRO A 270 -11.70 1.16 -9.98
C PRO A 270 -11.63 2.68 -10.17
N ASN A 271 -11.01 3.39 -9.25
CA ASN A 271 -10.85 4.84 -9.38
C ASN A 271 -9.57 5.27 -10.12
N SER A 272 -8.63 4.34 -10.35
CA SER A 272 -7.34 4.61 -11.01
C SER A 272 -7.25 4.03 -12.41
N PHE A 273 -7.70 2.78 -12.61
CA PHE A 273 -7.53 2.04 -13.87
C PHE A 273 -8.69 2.26 -14.87
N ASN A 274 -9.30 3.44 -14.87
CA ASN A 274 -10.39 3.72 -15.78
C ASN A 274 -9.92 4.48 -17.02
N PRO A 275 -10.59 4.31 -18.18
CA PRO A 275 -10.14 4.86 -19.46
C PRO A 275 -10.27 6.38 -19.59
N VAL A 276 -10.82 7.06 -18.58
CA VAL A 276 -10.87 8.53 -18.54
C VAL A 276 -9.61 9.10 -17.93
N GLN A 277 -9.10 8.45 -16.86
CA GLN A 277 -7.94 8.93 -16.12
C GLN A 277 -6.61 8.42 -16.70
N ASP A 278 -6.56 7.14 -17.06
CA ASP A 278 -5.35 6.53 -17.62
C ASP A 278 -5.72 5.61 -18.78
N TYR A 279 -5.79 6.21 -19.95
CA TYR A 279 -6.18 5.51 -21.18
C TYR A 279 -5.21 4.38 -21.55
N GLU A 280 -3.91 4.64 -21.49
CA GLU A 280 -2.88 3.67 -21.91
C GLU A 280 -2.84 2.46 -20.97
N THR A 281 -2.88 2.69 -19.64
CA THR A 281 -2.97 1.59 -18.67
C THR A 281 -4.27 0.81 -18.85
N SER A 282 -5.40 1.49 -19.07
CA SER A 282 -6.68 0.83 -19.33
C SER A 282 -6.64 -0.05 -20.58
N VAL A 283 -6.03 0.43 -21.67
CA VAL A 283 -5.83 -0.36 -22.89
C VAL A 283 -4.94 -1.57 -22.62
N GLY A 284 -3.84 -1.40 -21.87
CA GLY A 284 -2.94 -2.48 -21.51
C GLY A 284 -3.64 -3.57 -20.68
N LEU A 285 -4.44 -3.18 -19.71
CA LEU A 285 -5.22 -4.08 -18.84
C LEU A 285 -6.32 -4.82 -19.64
N ARG A 286 -7.09 -4.10 -20.46
CA ARG A 286 -8.05 -4.69 -21.38
C ARG A 286 -7.42 -5.76 -22.25
N ASN A 287 -6.28 -5.47 -22.87
CA ASN A 287 -5.60 -6.40 -23.75
C ASN A 287 -5.16 -7.67 -23.01
N ARG A 288 -4.76 -7.60 -21.76
CA ARG A 288 -4.46 -8.77 -20.91
C ARG A 288 -5.70 -9.64 -20.66
N ILE A 289 -6.87 -9.02 -20.46
CA ILE A 289 -8.13 -9.75 -20.30
C ILE A 289 -8.53 -10.44 -21.59
N LEU A 290 -8.43 -9.75 -22.75
CA LEU A 290 -8.71 -10.32 -24.05
C LEU A 290 -7.82 -11.55 -24.35
N GLU A 291 -6.51 -11.45 -24.07
CA GLU A 291 -5.59 -12.58 -24.19
C GLU A 291 -5.99 -13.76 -23.30
N ARG A 292 -6.47 -13.48 -22.09
CA ARG A 292 -6.93 -14.52 -21.17
C ARG A 292 -8.23 -15.17 -21.62
N MET A 293 -9.18 -14.39 -22.14
CA MET A 293 -10.41 -14.91 -22.76
C MET A 293 -10.10 -15.81 -23.95
N LEU A 294 -9.15 -15.42 -24.81
CA LEU A 294 -8.67 -16.25 -25.93
C LEU A 294 -8.05 -17.56 -25.42
N LYS A 295 -7.15 -17.52 -24.45
CA LYS A 295 -6.51 -18.72 -23.85
C LYS A 295 -7.52 -19.70 -23.23
N LEU A 296 -8.65 -19.18 -22.76
CA LEU A 296 -9.73 -19.98 -22.20
C LEU A 296 -10.76 -20.43 -23.27
N GLY A 297 -10.57 -20.09 -24.53
CA GLY A 297 -11.49 -20.44 -25.63
C GLY A 297 -12.84 -19.72 -25.57
N MET A 298 -12.92 -18.60 -24.87
CA MET A 298 -14.14 -17.79 -24.72
C MET A 298 -14.37 -16.83 -25.88
N ILE A 299 -13.32 -16.51 -26.61
CA ILE A 299 -13.33 -15.75 -27.87
C ILE A 299 -12.37 -16.38 -28.86
N SER A 300 -12.60 -16.13 -30.15
CA SER A 300 -11.71 -16.53 -31.24
C SER A 300 -10.52 -15.57 -31.40
N GLU A 301 -9.48 -16.01 -32.13
CA GLU A 301 -8.32 -15.16 -32.45
C GLU A 301 -8.71 -13.90 -33.24
N GLU A 302 -9.70 -14.01 -34.12
CA GLU A 302 -10.19 -12.90 -34.91
C GLU A 302 -10.93 -11.86 -34.04
N GLU A 303 -11.78 -12.33 -33.13
CA GLU A 303 -12.48 -11.46 -32.17
C GLU A 303 -11.48 -10.75 -31.25
N GLU A 304 -10.46 -11.46 -30.75
CA GLU A 304 -9.38 -10.85 -29.93
C GLU A 304 -8.66 -9.77 -30.73
N ARG A 305 -8.29 -10.05 -31.98
CA ARG A 305 -7.58 -9.11 -32.85
C ARG A 305 -8.39 -7.84 -33.12
N ILE A 306 -9.69 -7.98 -33.37
CA ILE A 306 -10.61 -6.86 -33.60
C ILE A 306 -10.77 -6.05 -32.29
N ALA A 307 -11.05 -6.71 -31.16
CA ALA A 307 -11.26 -6.06 -29.88
C ALA A 307 -10.00 -5.32 -29.39
N ARG A 308 -8.80 -5.88 -29.59
CA ARG A 308 -7.52 -5.26 -29.25
C ARG A 308 -7.25 -3.98 -30.04
N ARG A 309 -7.66 -3.91 -31.31
CA ARG A 309 -7.51 -2.73 -32.17
C ARG A 309 -8.58 -1.66 -31.93
N SER A 310 -9.68 -2.02 -31.30
CA SER A 310 -10.77 -1.10 -31.03
C SER A 310 -10.33 0.00 -30.07
N ARG A 311 -10.71 1.24 -30.34
CA ARG A 311 -10.53 2.37 -29.44
C ARG A 311 -11.59 2.28 -28.32
N ILE A 312 -11.20 2.56 -27.09
CA ILE A 312 -12.15 2.70 -25.99
C ILE A 312 -12.79 4.08 -26.08
N ASN A 313 -14.06 4.11 -26.46
CA ASN A 313 -14.81 5.37 -26.62
C ASN A 313 -15.60 5.68 -25.35
N VAL A 314 -15.08 6.58 -24.55
CA VAL A 314 -15.70 6.98 -23.27
C VAL A 314 -16.79 8.03 -23.51
N SER A 315 -17.90 7.92 -22.78
CA SER A 315 -19.03 8.85 -22.86
C SER A 315 -18.66 10.29 -22.46
N PRO A 316 -19.34 11.29 -23.01
CA PRO A 316 -19.18 12.70 -22.58
C PRO A 316 -19.51 12.88 -21.09
N LYS A 317 -20.50 12.14 -20.56
CA LYS A 317 -20.91 12.18 -19.14
C LYS A 317 -19.75 11.77 -18.22
N ALA A 318 -19.06 10.68 -18.55
CA ALA A 318 -17.91 10.22 -17.78
C ALA A 318 -16.77 11.25 -17.81
N ARG A 319 -16.42 11.77 -18.98
CA ARG A 319 -15.38 12.82 -19.10
C ARG A 319 -15.69 14.05 -18.25
N LYS A 320 -16.95 14.54 -18.27
CA LYS A 320 -17.39 15.67 -17.47
C LYS A 320 -17.29 15.40 -15.97
N ALA A 321 -17.68 14.21 -15.50
CA ALA A 321 -17.61 13.85 -14.09
C ALA A 321 -16.18 13.90 -13.55
N PHE A 322 -15.19 13.50 -14.36
CA PHE A 322 -13.78 13.59 -13.98
C PHE A 322 -13.23 15.02 -14.06
N SER A 323 -13.74 15.88 -14.98
CA SER A 323 -13.30 17.27 -15.10
C SER A 323 -13.74 18.15 -13.93
N ASN A 324 -14.80 17.79 -13.22
CA ASN A 324 -15.35 18.55 -12.09
C ASN A 324 -14.75 18.16 -10.73
N THR A 325 -13.63 17.40 -10.70
CA THR A 325 -12.95 17.06 -9.45
C THR A 325 -12.15 18.26 -8.96
N ARG A 326 -12.37 18.66 -7.70
CA ARG A 326 -11.55 19.64 -7.00
C ARG A 326 -10.21 19.00 -6.62
N ALA A 327 -9.14 19.75 -6.66
CA ALA A 327 -7.79 19.27 -6.33
C ALA A 327 -7.45 17.90 -6.98
N PRO A 328 -7.52 17.75 -8.31
CA PRO A 328 -7.51 16.44 -8.95
C PRO A 328 -6.20 15.66 -8.76
N TYR A 329 -5.06 16.33 -8.63
CA TYR A 329 -3.78 15.68 -8.30
C TYR A 329 -3.77 15.13 -6.87
N PHE A 330 -4.28 15.90 -5.91
CA PHE A 330 -4.42 15.45 -4.53
C PHE A 330 -5.46 14.31 -4.41
N TYR A 331 -6.60 14.46 -5.07
CA TYR A 331 -7.62 13.39 -5.13
C TYR A 331 -7.03 12.07 -5.63
N SER A 332 -6.29 12.10 -6.74
CA SER A 332 -5.64 10.91 -7.29
C SER A 332 -4.57 10.35 -6.36
N TYR A 333 -3.81 11.21 -5.68
CA TYR A 333 -2.83 10.80 -4.68
C TYR A 333 -3.49 10.04 -3.52
N VAL A 334 -4.57 10.56 -2.95
CA VAL A 334 -5.33 9.92 -1.87
C VAL A 334 -5.91 8.58 -2.31
N ILE A 335 -6.54 8.54 -3.47
CA ILE A 335 -7.12 7.31 -4.03
C ILE A 335 -6.04 6.25 -4.26
N ASN A 336 -4.88 6.62 -4.83
CA ASN A 336 -3.79 5.68 -5.06
C ASN A 336 -3.23 5.11 -3.74
N GLN A 337 -3.13 5.90 -2.67
CA GLN A 337 -2.71 5.40 -1.36
C GLN A 337 -3.61 4.28 -0.81
N ILE A 338 -4.91 4.31 -1.12
CA ILE A 338 -5.84 3.26 -0.72
C ILE A 338 -5.59 1.98 -1.51
N TYR A 339 -5.31 2.09 -2.83
CA TYR A 339 -5.13 0.94 -3.71
C TYR A 339 -3.70 0.35 -3.69
N ASP A 340 -2.69 1.11 -3.29
CA ASP A 340 -1.28 0.67 -3.25
C ASP A 340 -0.93 -0.23 -2.06
N ASN A 341 -1.92 -0.88 -1.43
CA ASN A 341 -1.79 -1.81 -0.29
C ASN A 341 -1.23 -1.19 1.00
N SER A 342 -1.01 0.11 1.06
CA SER A 342 -0.34 0.72 2.20
C SER A 342 -1.24 0.89 3.43
N LEU A 343 -2.54 1.14 3.23
CA LEU A 343 -3.49 1.47 4.31
C LEU A 343 -4.53 0.38 4.59
N LEU A 344 -5.23 -0.12 3.58
CA LEU A 344 -6.37 -1.03 3.75
C LEU A 344 -6.12 -2.44 3.20
N GLY A 345 -5.09 -2.63 2.40
CA GLY A 345 -4.87 -3.85 1.63
C GLY A 345 -5.70 -3.91 0.34
N SER A 346 -5.15 -4.56 -0.70
CA SER A 346 -5.71 -4.55 -2.07
C SER A 346 -7.12 -5.11 -2.18
N GLU A 347 -7.47 -6.05 -1.34
CA GLU A 347 -8.77 -6.72 -1.39
C GLU A 347 -9.88 -5.81 -0.86
N LEU A 348 -9.63 -5.07 0.22
CA LEU A 348 -10.61 -4.16 0.79
C LEU A 348 -10.79 -2.91 -0.08
N ALA A 349 -9.71 -2.41 -0.64
CA ALA A 349 -9.73 -1.24 -1.52
C ALA A 349 -10.67 -1.41 -2.73
N LYS A 350 -10.82 -2.64 -3.24
CA LYS A 350 -11.70 -2.96 -4.40
C LYS A 350 -13.20 -2.86 -4.10
N GLU A 351 -13.60 -2.87 -2.83
CA GLU A 351 -15.02 -2.91 -2.47
C GLU A 351 -15.72 -1.56 -2.58
N GLY A 352 -14.97 -0.45 -2.55
CA GLY A 352 -15.57 0.85 -2.41
C GLY A 352 -16.17 1.06 -1.02
N ASN A 353 -17.25 1.81 -0.90
CA ASN A 353 -17.93 2.12 0.36
C ASN A 353 -17.04 2.86 1.35
N PHE A 354 -16.30 3.88 0.91
CA PHE A 354 -15.39 4.64 1.74
C PHE A 354 -15.79 6.10 1.87
N ILE A 355 -15.74 6.60 3.09
CA ILE A 355 -15.68 8.03 3.36
C ILE A 355 -14.27 8.32 3.85
N ILE A 356 -13.56 9.14 3.10
CA ILE A 356 -12.15 9.45 3.31
C ILE A 356 -12.05 10.89 3.77
N GLU A 357 -11.74 11.10 5.04
CA GLU A 357 -11.45 12.40 5.61
C GLU A 357 -9.99 12.74 5.32
N THR A 358 -9.75 13.82 4.59
CA THR A 358 -8.40 14.22 4.20
C THR A 358 -7.88 15.41 5.01
N THR A 359 -6.64 15.79 4.72
CA THR A 359 -5.96 16.93 5.33
C THR A 359 -6.07 18.21 4.48
N LEU A 360 -6.66 18.13 3.27
CA LEU A 360 -6.60 19.18 2.27
C LEU A 360 -7.27 20.48 2.74
N ASP A 361 -6.53 21.57 2.71
CA ASP A 361 -7.07 22.92 2.80
C ASP A 361 -7.48 23.41 1.39
N LEU A 362 -8.79 23.53 1.15
CA LEU A 362 -9.30 23.91 -0.17
C LEU A 362 -8.85 25.29 -0.61
N GLU A 363 -8.75 26.24 0.31
CA GLU A 363 -8.31 27.60 -0.01
C GLU A 363 -6.84 27.64 -0.39
N ALA A 364 -5.97 26.99 0.41
CA ALA A 364 -4.55 26.87 0.11
C ALA A 364 -4.33 26.11 -1.22
N GLN A 365 -5.13 25.07 -1.49
CA GLN A 365 -5.06 24.29 -2.73
C GLN A 365 -5.43 25.13 -3.95
N GLU A 366 -6.56 25.85 -3.90
CA GLU A 366 -7.02 26.71 -5.01
C GLU A 366 -6.00 27.81 -5.32
N LYS A 367 -5.45 28.44 -4.27
CA LYS A 367 -4.38 29.44 -4.41
C LYS A 367 -3.10 28.84 -5.01
N ALA A 368 -2.74 27.59 -4.64
CA ALA A 368 -1.57 26.90 -5.20
C ALA A 368 -1.75 26.57 -6.70
N GLU A 369 -2.91 26.04 -7.07
CA GLU A 369 -3.25 25.74 -8.47
C GLU A 369 -3.26 26.99 -9.33
N GLN A 370 -3.87 28.06 -8.83
CA GLN A 370 -3.92 29.34 -9.52
C GLN A 370 -2.52 29.93 -9.70
N ALA A 371 -1.73 29.99 -8.62
CA ALA A 371 -0.38 30.57 -8.64
C ALA A 371 0.54 29.83 -9.63
N LEU A 372 0.51 28.48 -9.63
CA LEU A 372 1.31 27.69 -10.56
C LEU A 372 0.86 27.88 -12.01
N ARG A 373 -0.44 27.83 -12.29
CA ARG A 373 -1.00 28.01 -13.63
C ARG A 373 -0.67 29.39 -14.18
N GLU A 374 -0.86 30.44 -13.39
CA GLU A 374 -0.53 31.82 -13.79
C GLU A 374 0.96 31.99 -14.03
N LYS A 375 1.81 31.38 -13.19
CA LYS A 375 3.27 31.42 -13.35
C LYS A 375 3.70 30.80 -14.67
N ILE A 376 3.19 29.61 -14.99
CA ILE A 376 3.52 28.92 -16.23
C ILE A 376 2.99 29.70 -17.44
N LYS A 377 1.76 30.20 -17.36
CA LYS A 377 1.17 31.03 -18.43
C LYS A 377 1.95 32.34 -18.68
N ARG A 378 2.36 33.02 -17.60
CA ARG A 378 3.06 34.32 -17.67
C ARG A 378 4.50 34.21 -18.15
N ASP A 379 5.22 33.21 -17.62
CA ASP A 379 6.67 33.13 -17.76
C ASP A 379 7.16 31.91 -18.56
N GLY A 380 6.33 30.85 -18.67
CA GLY A 380 6.74 29.54 -19.18
C GLY A 380 7.28 29.59 -20.61
N SER A 381 6.57 30.16 -21.56
CA SER A 381 7.01 30.25 -22.96
C SER A 381 8.31 31.07 -23.12
N ARG A 382 8.45 32.16 -22.34
CA ARG A 382 9.64 33.02 -22.37
C ARG A 382 10.85 32.36 -21.73
N LEU A 383 10.65 31.65 -20.63
CA LEU A 383 11.73 31.04 -19.82
C LEU A 383 11.92 29.55 -20.12
N GLY A 384 11.07 28.95 -20.92
CA GLY A 384 11.22 27.57 -21.40
C GLY A 384 10.91 26.50 -20.35
N PHE A 385 10.02 26.76 -19.37
CA PHE A 385 9.47 25.74 -18.50
C PHE A 385 7.97 25.61 -18.77
N GLN A 386 7.49 24.36 -18.89
CA GLN A 386 6.09 24.07 -19.24
C GLN A 386 5.33 23.42 -18.09
N GLN A 387 6.04 22.92 -17.09
CA GLN A 387 5.47 22.20 -15.97
C GLN A 387 6.01 22.70 -14.63
N GLY A 388 5.31 22.31 -13.56
CA GLY A 388 5.73 22.55 -12.19
C GLY A 388 4.98 21.67 -11.22
N ALA A 389 5.43 21.66 -9.98
CA ALA A 389 4.76 21.01 -8.88
C ALA A 389 4.91 21.82 -7.60
N MET A 390 3.90 21.78 -6.76
CA MET A 390 3.87 22.47 -5.46
C MET A 390 3.32 21.53 -4.39
N VAL A 391 3.95 21.53 -3.22
CA VAL A 391 3.47 20.82 -2.02
C VAL A 391 3.55 21.76 -0.85
N THR A 392 2.45 21.88 -0.10
CA THR A 392 2.38 22.63 1.16
C THR A 392 2.00 21.70 2.29
N LEU A 393 2.79 21.72 3.36
CA LEU A 393 2.59 20.88 4.55
C LEU A 393 2.44 21.75 5.80
N ASP A 394 1.65 21.27 6.75
CA ASP A 394 1.77 21.69 8.14
C ASP A 394 2.97 21.00 8.76
N SER A 395 3.94 21.76 9.25
CA SER A 395 5.19 21.20 9.80
C SER A 395 5.00 20.53 11.17
N ASN A 396 3.93 20.87 11.93
CA ASN A 396 3.68 20.30 13.24
C ASN A 396 2.97 18.95 13.18
N THR A 397 2.24 18.68 12.07
CA THR A 397 1.43 17.47 11.94
C THR A 397 1.87 16.59 10.78
N GLY A 398 2.54 17.14 9.77
CA GLY A 398 2.82 16.47 8.50
C GLY A 398 1.63 16.45 7.53
N GLU A 399 0.53 17.13 7.86
CA GLU A 399 -0.67 17.21 7.00
C GLU A 399 -0.34 17.88 5.67
N ILE A 400 -0.75 17.26 4.56
CA ILE A 400 -0.68 17.86 3.23
C ILE A 400 -1.83 18.83 3.07
N LEU A 401 -1.55 20.13 3.15
CA LEU A 401 -2.54 21.20 3.02
C LEU A 401 -2.85 21.52 1.55
N ALA A 402 -1.84 21.41 0.67
CA ALA A 402 -2.01 21.55 -0.77
C ALA A 402 -1.03 20.66 -1.54
N LEU A 403 -1.48 20.12 -2.68
CA LEU A 403 -0.65 19.30 -3.56
C LEU A 403 -1.05 19.51 -5.02
N VAL A 404 -0.15 20.09 -5.81
CA VAL A 404 -0.34 20.39 -7.23
C VAL A 404 0.77 19.68 -8.02
N GLY A 405 0.39 18.76 -8.90
CA GLY A 405 1.32 17.93 -9.67
C GLY A 405 1.57 18.38 -11.11
N GLY A 406 1.00 19.50 -11.54
CA GLY A 406 1.16 20.01 -12.90
C GLY A 406 0.33 21.25 -13.19
N ALA A 407 0.53 21.84 -14.37
CA ALA A 407 -0.17 23.04 -14.82
C ALA A 407 -1.67 22.79 -15.09
N ASP A 408 -1.99 21.68 -15.72
CA ASP A 408 -3.34 21.28 -16.09
C ASP A 408 -3.48 19.74 -15.98
N TYR A 409 -4.39 19.30 -15.11
CA TYR A 409 -4.67 17.89 -14.88
C TYR A 409 -5.31 17.21 -16.11
N GLN A 410 -6.04 17.96 -16.94
CA GLN A 410 -6.69 17.41 -18.13
C GLN A 410 -5.68 17.13 -19.26
N GLU A 411 -4.63 17.95 -19.34
CA GLU A 411 -3.55 17.73 -20.30
C GLU A 411 -2.59 16.63 -19.85
N SER A 412 -2.28 16.58 -18.54
CA SER A 412 -1.36 15.61 -17.96
C SER A 412 -1.76 15.23 -16.54
N GLN A 413 -2.09 13.96 -16.33
CA GLN A 413 -2.44 13.40 -15.03
C GLN A 413 -1.24 12.94 -14.23
N PHE A 414 -0.04 12.96 -14.82
CA PHE A 414 1.21 12.63 -14.16
C PHE A 414 1.48 13.59 -13.01
N ASN A 415 1.45 13.06 -11.79
CA ASN A 415 1.60 13.86 -10.57
C ASN A 415 3.06 14.10 -10.24
N ARG A 416 3.61 15.22 -10.72
CA ARG A 416 5.04 15.54 -10.56
C ARG A 416 5.44 15.82 -9.12
N ALA A 417 4.48 16.09 -8.24
CA ALA A 417 4.76 16.28 -6.82
C ALA A 417 5.25 15.01 -6.11
N VAL A 418 4.82 13.83 -6.57
CA VAL A 418 5.06 12.54 -5.91
C VAL A 418 5.64 11.46 -6.82
N GLN A 419 5.40 11.54 -8.15
CA GLN A 419 5.83 10.51 -9.09
C GLN A 419 7.11 10.89 -9.87
N ALA A 420 7.35 12.19 -10.09
CA ALA A 420 8.56 12.63 -10.79
C ALA A 420 9.79 12.55 -9.90
N GLN A 421 10.81 11.89 -10.39
CA GLN A 421 12.15 11.89 -9.79
C GLN A 421 12.97 12.99 -10.49
N ARG A 422 13.39 14.00 -9.71
CA ARG A 422 14.09 15.20 -10.21
C ARG A 422 15.30 15.53 -9.39
N GLN A 423 16.35 16.00 -10.03
CA GLN A 423 17.54 16.45 -9.33
C GLN A 423 17.23 17.71 -8.51
N PRO A 424 17.43 17.69 -7.17
CA PRO A 424 17.13 18.82 -6.29
C PRO A 424 18.14 19.98 -6.41
N GLY A 425 19.27 19.74 -7.04
CA GLY A 425 20.34 20.73 -7.11
C GLY A 425 20.75 21.21 -5.72
N SER A 426 21.01 22.51 -5.58
CA SER A 426 21.47 23.10 -4.32
C SER A 426 20.48 23.05 -3.15
N THR A 427 19.24 22.60 -3.31
CA THR A 427 18.36 22.37 -2.16
C THR A 427 18.84 21.18 -1.33
N PHE A 428 19.62 20.26 -1.91
CA PHE A 428 20.18 19.12 -1.18
C PHE A 428 21.31 19.50 -0.20
N LYS A 429 21.95 20.67 -0.36
CA LYS A 429 23.06 21.15 0.50
C LYS A 429 22.69 21.18 1.97
N VAL A 430 21.42 21.41 2.33
CA VAL A 430 20.95 21.47 3.72
C VAL A 430 21.31 20.23 4.52
N PHE A 431 21.32 19.05 3.89
CA PHE A 431 21.66 17.81 4.55
C PHE A 431 23.14 17.72 4.92
N ALA A 432 24.03 18.28 4.10
CA ALA A 432 25.46 18.35 4.41
C ALA A 432 25.73 19.30 5.60
N TYR A 433 25.04 20.45 5.61
CA TYR A 433 25.19 21.43 6.70
C TYR A 433 24.57 20.85 8.00
N ALA A 434 23.40 20.23 7.93
CA ALA A 434 22.76 19.60 9.09
C ALA A 434 23.63 18.47 9.66
N ALA A 435 24.21 17.60 8.80
CA ALA A 435 25.11 16.53 9.23
C ALA A 435 26.37 17.09 9.92
N ALA A 436 26.94 18.15 9.38
CA ALA A 436 28.10 18.80 10.00
C ALA A 436 27.79 19.41 11.37
N LEU A 437 26.62 20.06 11.51
CA LEU A 437 26.15 20.61 12.78
C LEU A 437 25.84 19.52 13.80
N GLU A 438 25.29 18.38 13.38
CA GLU A 438 25.02 17.23 14.26
C GLU A 438 26.30 16.63 14.86
N LEU A 439 27.38 16.66 14.11
CA LEU A 439 28.74 16.29 14.55
C LEU A 439 29.44 17.36 15.43
N GLY A 440 28.74 18.46 15.72
CA GLY A 440 29.26 19.54 16.55
C GLY A 440 30.21 20.51 15.84
N ILE A 441 30.25 20.50 14.49
CA ILE A 441 31.04 21.45 13.74
C ILE A 441 30.39 22.83 13.84
N SER A 442 31.17 23.85 14.29
CA SER A 442 30.66 25.21 14.47
C SER A 442 30.18 25.81 13.14
N PRO A 443 29.00 26.46 13.09
CA PRO A 443 28.55 27.16 11.88
C PRO A 443 29.42 28.37 11.53
N GLY A 444 30.20 28.89 12.47
CA GLY A 444 31.19 29.94 12.25
C GLY A 444 32.56 29.42 11.78
N LYS A 445 32.76 28.11 11.58
CA LYS A 445 33.98 27.58 10.99
C LYS A 445 34.18 28.15 9.58
N LEU A 446 35.39 28.66 9.30
CA LEU A 446 35.73 29.20 8.01
C LEU A 446 36.14 28.09 7.01
N TYR A 447 35.70 28.23 5.79
CA TYR A 447 35.96 27.33 4.66
C TYR A 447 36.47 28.11 3.46
N SER A 448 37.57 27.65 2.85
CA SER A 448 38.14 28.26 1.67
C SER A 448 37.18 28.23 0.46
N CYS A 449 37.15 29.33 -0.24
CA CYS A 449 36.49 29.48 -1.54
C CYS A 449 37.33 28.98 -2.73
N ASP A 450 38.56 28.51 -2.52
CA ASP A 450 39.43 28.01 -3.59
C ASP A 450 38.86 26.79 -4.31
N PRO A 451 39.32 26.46 -5.52
CA PRO A 451 38.97 25.23 -6.21
C PRO A 451 39.21 24.01 -5.33
N LEU A 452 38.38 22.97 -5.50
CA LEU A 452 38.45 21.74 -4.73
C LEU A 452 38.57 20.53 -5.67
N THR A 453 39.54 19.66 -5.40
CA THR A 453 39.57 18.32 -6.00
C THR A 453 39.13 17.30 -4.96
N TRP A 454 38.08 16.53 -5.26
CA TRP A 454 37.57 15.50 -4.37
C TRP A 454 37.14 14.26 -5.14
N GLN A 455 37.63 13.10 -4.76
CA GLN A 455 37.40 11.79 -5.42
C GLN A 455 37.66 11.85 -6.95
N GLY A 456 38.74 12.55 -7.36
CA GLY A 456 39.14 12.67 -8.76
C GLY A 456 38.33 13.69 -9.60
N GLN A 457 37.36 14.37 -8.99
CA GLN A 457 36.59 15.44 -9.65
C GLN A 457 37.10 16.84 -9.23
N ASN A 458 37.17 17.75 -10.18
CA ASN A 458 37.57 19.14 -9.95
C ASN A 458 36.32 20.01 -9.86
N TYR A 459 36.21 20.75 -8.76
CA TYR A 459 35.13 21.71 -8.50
C TYR A 459 35.65 23.14 -8.57
N LYS A 460 34.87 24.02 -9.17
CA LYS A 460 35.19 25.43 -9.34
C LYS A 460 35.28 26.15 -7.98
N PRO A 461 35.99 27.27 -7.91
CA PRO A 461 35.99 28.16 -6.74
C PRO A 461 34.57 28.71 -6.48
N CYS A 462 34.40 29.41 -5.37
CA CYS A 462 33.19 30.16 -5.10
C CYS A 462 32.84 31.11 -6.27
N GLU A 463 31.58 31.26 -6.56
CA GLU A 463 31.09 32.12 -7.64
C GLU A 463 30.73 33.54 -7.15
N ARG A 464 30.30 33.65 -5.88
CA ARG A 464 29.75 34.89 -5.30
C ARG A 464 30.51 35.37 -4.06
N SER A 465 31.55 34.63 -3.65
CA SER A 465 32.36 34.93 -2.46
C SER A 465 33.82 34.66 -2.77
N ILE A 466 34.71 35.25 -1.98
CA ILE A 466 36.17 35.11 -2.09
C ILE A 466 36.79 34.86 -0.73
N GLY A 467 37.98 34.26 -0.69
CA GLY A 467 38.74 34.00 0.53
C GLY A 467 38.13 32.86 1.36
N GLU A 468 38.00 33.09 2.65
CA GLU A 468 37.39 32.13 3.56
C GLU A 468 36.05 32.67 4.10
N ILE A 469 35.02 31.83 4.12
CA ILE A 469 33.68 32.19 4.58
C ILE A 469 33.11 31.09 5.48
N ASP A 470 32.22 31.49 6.37
CA ASP A 470 31.52 30.57 7.27
C ASP A 470 30.34 29.87 6.60
N MET A 471 29.65 28.98 7.37
CA MET A 471 28.48 28.26 6.89
C MET A 471 27.32 29.21 6.58
N TYR A 472 27.17 30.34 7.33
CA TYR A 472 26.08 31.29 7.08
C TYR A 472 26.20 31.90 5.68
N ARG A 473 27.37 32.41 5.36
CA ARG A 473 27.64 33.00 4.04
C ARG A 473 27.65 31.95 2.95
N GLY A 474 28.23 30.75 3.22
CA GLY A 474 28.32 29.65 2.27
C GLY A 474 26.93 29.12 1.83
N LEU A 475 26.00 28.96 2.76
CA LEU A 475 24.63 28.52 2.44
C LEU A 475 23.80 29.64 1.82
N ALA A 476 23.90 30.88 2.33
CA ALA A 476 23.19 32.05 1.80
C ALA A 476 23.53 32.28 0.32
N MET A 477 24.81 32.27 -0.03
CA MET A 477 25.29 32.43 -1.40
C MET A 477 25.26 31.16 -2.21
N SER A 478 24.90 30.03 -1.56
CA SER A 478 24.81 28.69 -2.20
C SER A 478 26.15 28.25 -2.84
N GLU A 479 27.30 28.54 -2.20
CA GLU A 479 28.61 28.21 -2.72
C GLU A 479 28.84 26.68 -2.78
N ASN A 480 29.29 26.19 -3.95
CA ASN A 480 29.48 24.75 -4.15
C ASN A 480 30.75 24.26 -3.42
N SER A 481 31.88 24.98 -3.54
CA SER A 481 33.14 24.59 -2.90
C SER A 481 33.03 24.52 -1.38
N VAL A 482 32.29 25.45 -0.77
CA VAL A 482 32.05 25.47 0.67
C VAL A 482 31.15 24.30 1.10
N ALA A 483 30.05 24.06 0.40
CA ALA A 483 29.15 22.93 0.73
C ALA A 483 29.87 21.58 0.63
N LEU A 484 30.73 21.39 -0.37
CA LEU A 484 31.55 20.21 -0.53
C LEU A 484 32.56 20.04 0.61
N ARG A 485 33.20 21.12 1.07
CA ARG A 485 34.14 21.09 2.20
C ARG A 485 33.43 20.81 3.53
N VAL A 486 32.25 21.38 3.72
CA VAL A 486 31.35 21.02 4.85
C VAL A 486 31.02 19.53 4.84
N ALA A 487 30.71 19.00 3.66
CA ALA A 487 30.42 17.56 3.50
C ALA A 487 31.67 16.66 3.63
N GLN A 488 32.88 17.18 3.32
CA GLN A 488 34.13 16.46 3.62
C GLN A 488 34.34 16.31 5.13
N ASP A 489 34.07 17.37 5.89
CA ASP A 489 34.16 17.32 7.35
C ASP A 489 33.10 16.40 7.97
N ALA A 490 31.87 16.42 7.46
CA ALA A 490 30.78 15.58 7.94
C ALA A 490 30.93 14.13 7.51
N GLY A 491 31.43 13.88 6.30
CA GLY A 491 31.45 12.58 5.65
C GLY A 491 30.17 12.30 4.85
N LEU A 492 30.33 11.81 3.61
CA LEU A 492 29.21 11.58 2.68
C LEU A 492 28.17 10.60 3.21
N LYS A 493 28.58 9.59 3.98
CA LYS A 493 27.66 8.65 4.60
C LYS A 493 26.75 9.31 5.64
N GLU A 494 27.27 10.25 6.40
CA GLU A 494 26.49 10.99 7.40
C GLU A 494 25.51 11.97 6.70
N VAL A 495 25.88 12.52 5.54
CA VAL A 495 24.97 13.31 4.71
C VAL A 495 23.78 12.45 4.21
N VAL A 496 24.04 11.22 3.74
CA VAL A 496 22.99 10.26 3.36
C VAL A 496 22.07 9.95 4.55
N LYS A 497 22.67 9.55 5.69
CA LYS A 497 21.89 9.25 6.91
C LYS A 497 21.04 10.44 7.38
N MET A 498 21.58 11.67 7.27
CA MET A 498 20.83 12.87 7.63
C MET A 498 19.60 13.04 6.71
N ALA A 499 19.76 12.85 5.40
CA ALA A 499 18.65 12.94 4.46
C ALA A 499 17.59 11.85 4.72
N GLU A 500 18.02 10.60 4.94
CA GLU A 500 17.14 9.45 5.26
C GLU A 500 16.39 9.68 6.59
N LYS A 501 17.11 10.18 7.62
CA LYS A 501 16.57 10.51 8.94
C LYS A 501 15.49 11.60 8.88
N LEU A 502 15.63 12.53 7.93
CA LEU A 502 14.66 13.59 7.64
C LEU A 502 13.56 13.16 6.65
N GLY A 503 13.49 11.87 6.31
CA GLY A 503 12.38 11.28 5.55
C GLY A 503 12.57 11.17 4.04
N VAL A 504 13.76 11.41 3.49
CA VAL A 504 14.07 11.16 2.08
C VAL A 504 14.19 9.64 1.87
N LYS A 505 13.34 9.08 1.00
CA LYS A 505 13.29 7.63 0.71
C LYS A 505 13.88 7.27 -0.66
N SER A 506 14.05 8.27 -1.52
CA SER A 506 14.69 8.09 -2.83
C SER A 506 16.12 7.59 -2.68
N PRO A 507 16.62 6.72 -3.58
CA PRO A 507 17.98 6.17 -3.49
C PRO A 507 19.06 7.23 -3.55
N LEU A 508 19.94 7.29 -2.55
CA LEU A 508 21.00 8.26 -2.43
C LEU A 508 22.38 7.60 -2.57
N ASN A 509 23.22 8.09 -3.49
CA ASN A 509 24.57 7.60 -3.69
C ASN A 509 25.58 8.50 -2.93
N PRO A 510 26.40 7.94 -2.01
CA PRO A 510 27.37 8.70 -1.21
C PRO A 510 28.61 9.13 -2.03
N VAL A 511 28.40 9.99 -3.00
CA VAL A 511 29.45 10.60 -3.85
C VAL A 511 29.41 12.11 -3.70
N PRO A 512 30.51 12.87 -4.00
CA PRO A 512 30.52 14.32 -3.83
C PRO A 512 29.41 15.07 -4.55
N GLY A 513 28.99 14.57 -5.72
CA GLY A 513 27.87 15.12 -6.48
C GLY A 513 26.52 15.08 -5.76
N LEU A 514 26.32 14.17 -4.79
CA LEU A 514 25.14 14.12 -3.95
C LEU A 514 24.89 15.45 -3.23
N VAL A 515 25.94 16.07 -2.69
CA VAL A 515 25.87 17.36 -1.98
C VAL A 515 25.33 18.46 -2.87
N LEU A 516 25.56 18.34 -4.17
CA LEU A 516 25.10 19.28 -5.19
C LEU A 516 23.76 18.88 -5.82
N GLY A 517 23.15 17.81 -5.30
CA GLY A 517 21.83 17.32 -5.71
C GLY A 517 21.86 16.48 -6.98
N GLN A 518 22.86 15.61 -7.16
CA GLN A 518 22.95 14.72 -8.31
C GLN A 518 21.95 13.54 -8.24
N SER A 519 21.60 13.06 -7.02
CA SER A 519 20.58 12.03 -6.83
C SER A 519 19.19 12.64 -6.98
N GLU A 520 18.31 11.91 -7.66
CA GLU A 520 16.94 12.35 -7.93
C GLU A 520 16.04 12.09 -6.72
N VAL A 521 15.08 13.00 -6.50
CA VAL A 521 14.11 12.98 -5.38
C VAL A 521 12.77 13.54 -5.87
N ASN A 522 11.69 13.39 -5.11
CA ASN A 522 10.42 14.04 -5.42
C ASN A 522 10.16 15.27 -4.53
N VAL A 523 9.17 16.09 -4.93
CA VAL A 523 8.87 17.35 -4.24
C VAL A 523 8.34 17.10 -2.84
N LEU A 524 7.48 16.09 -2.65
CA LEU A 524 6.88 15.76 -1.35
C LEU A 524 7.92 15.35 -0.32
N GLU A 525 8.87 14.47 -0.68
CA GLU A 525 9.96 14.04 0.21
C GLU A 525 10.83 15.21 0.64
N MET A 526 11.24 16.03 -0.30
CA MET A 526 12.08 17.19 0.00
C MET A 526 11.35 18.22 0.87
N THR A 527 10.06 18.46 0.61
CA THR A 527 9.25 19.36 1.44
C THR A 527 9.10 18.84 2.85
N GLY A 528 8.83 17.53 3.00
CA GLY A 528 8.75 16.83 4.29
C GLY A 528 10.06 16.89 5.09
N ALA A 529 11.21 16.80 4.41
CA ALA A 529 12.51 16.91 5.07
C ALA A 529 12.77 18.33 5.65
N TYR A 530 12.33 19.35 4.94
CA TYR A 530 12.44 20.74 5.43
C TYR A 530 11.47 21.04 6.57
N ALA A 531 10.34 20.32 6.66
CA ALA A 531 9.37 20.48 7.75
C ALA A 531 10.00 20.23 9.12
N ALA A 532 10.95 19.31 9.25
CA ALA A 532 11.66 19.08 10.50
C ALA A 532 12.46 20.28 11.00
N PHE A 533 13.07 21.06 10.08
CA PHE A 533 13.75 22.30 10.47
C PHE A 533 12.75 23.36 10.95
N ALA A 534 11.58 23.45 10.32
CA ALA A 534 10.51 24.37 10.71
C ALA A 534 9.91 24.02 12.06
N ASN A 535 9.85 22.71 12.41
CA ASN A 535 9.26 22.15 13.61
C ASN A 535 10.28 21.77 14.70
N ASN A 536 11.30 22.60 14.91
CA ASN A 536 12.30 22.41 15.97
C ASN A 536 12.95 21.01 16.03
N GLY A 537 13.06 20.34 14.90
CA GLY A 537 13.69 19.03 14.79
C GLY A 537 12.78 17.82 14.88
N VAL A 538 11.49 18.04 15.04
CA VAL A 538 10.48 16.98 15.02
C VAL A 538 10.00 16.78 13.58
N TRP A 539 10.14 15.56 13.09
CA TRP A 539 9.68 15.17 11.76
C TRP A 539 8.36 14.40 11.87
N HIS A 540 7.42 14.76 11.03
CA HIS A 540 6.18 14.03 10.83
C HIS A 540 6.15 13.50 9.40
N ARG A 541 5.69 12.27 9.25
CA ARG A 541 5.46 11.69 7.94
C ARG A 541 4.40 12.49 7.18
N PRO A 542 4.70 13.02 5.97
CA PRO A 542 3.68 13.66 5.14
C PRO A 542 2.51 12.72 4.83
N HIS A 543 1.29 13.17 5.09
CA HIS A 543 0.08 12.37 4.88
C HIS A 543 -1.09 13.23 4.38
N GLY A 544 -1.95 12.60 3.57
CA GLY A 544 -3.15 13.23 3.01
C GLY A 544 -4.46 12.67 3.56
N ILE A 545 -4.41 11.56 4.31
CA ILE A 545 -5.58 10.86 4.85
C ILE A 545 -5.52 10.86 6.37
N LYS A 546 -6.61 11.31 7.01
CA LYS A 546 -6.77 11.28 8.47
C LYS A 546 -7.55 10.06 8.94
N VAL A 547 -8.73 9.84 8.33
CA VAL A 547 -9.66 8.78 8.72
C VAL A 547 -10.29 8.18 7.47
N ILE A 548 -10.49 6.88 7.48
CA ILE A 548 -11.32 6.18 6.50
C ILE A 548 -12.45 5.49 7.25
N ARG A 549 -13.69 5.74 6.80
CA ARG A 549 -14.90 5.14 7.35
C ARG A 549 -15.58 4.24 6.34
N ASP A 550 -16.33 3.28 6.85
CA ASP A 550 -17.20 2.40 6.08
C ASP A 550 -18.54 3.07 5.83
N SER A 551 -18.78 3.53 4.61
CA SER A 551 -20.04 4.19 4.25
C SER A 551 -21.25 3.26 4.18
N SER A 552 -21.04 1.94 4.24
CA SER A 552 -22.10 0.94 4.34
C SER A 552 -22.52 0.61 5.78
N ASP A 553 -21.75 1.06 6.78
CA ASP A 553 -21.96 0.79 8.20
C ASP A 553 -22.08 2.11 8.99
N CYS A 554 -23.17 2.83 8.75
CA CYS A 554 -23.48 4.11 9.37
C CYS A 554 -24.76 4.00 10.21
N THR A 555 -24.75 4.51 11.45
CA THR A 555 -25.96 4.62 12.27
C THR A 555 -26.95 5.63 11.65
N ASN A 556 -26.44 6.67 11.00
CA ASN A 556 -27.20 7.64 10.23
C ASN A 556 -26.50 7.88 8.86
N PRO A 557 -27.03 7.36 7.74
CA PRO A 557 -26.42 7.50 6.42
C PRO A 557 -26.24 8.94 5.91
N LYS A 558 -26.94 9.90 6.53
CA LYS A 558 -26.81 11.33 6.20
C LYS A 558 -25.70 12.04 6.99
N ASP A 559 -25.18 11.38 8.01
CA ASP A 559 -24.11 11.90 8.85
C ASP A 559 -22.93 10.92 8.81
N TYR A 560 -21.93 11.23 8.02
CA TYR A 560 -20.75 10.41 7.80
C TYR A 560 -19.93 10.18 9.07
N GLN A 561 -20.05 11.05 10.07
CA GLN A 561 -19.36 10.87 11.37
C GLN A 561 -19.90 9.67 12.15
N THR A 562 -21.12 9.21 11.84
CA THR A 562 -21.74 8.03 12.49
C THR A 562 -21.32 6.71 11.85
N CYS A 563 -20.54 6.73 10.79
CA CYS A 563 -20.05 5.56 10.09
C CYS A 563 -18.85 4.95 10.81
N ARG A 564 -18.74 3.63 10.76
CA ARG A 564 -17.67 2.88 11.44
C ARG A 564 -16.30 3.24 10.87
N ILE A 565 -15.35 3.57 11.75
CA ILE A 565 -13.95 3.82 11.38
C ILE A 565 -13.28 2.48 11.03
N ILE A 566 -12.58 2.43 9.90
CA ILE A 566 -11.77 1.30 9.44
C ILE A 566 -10.28 1.61 9.39
N TYR A 567 -9.93 2.88 9.36
CA TYR A 567 -8.57 3.39 9.50
C TYR A 567 -8.59 4.75 10.19
N SER A 568 -7.67 4.96 11.12
CA SER A 568 -7.41 6.25 11.74
C SER A 568 -5.90 6.43 11.90
N LEU A 569 -5.39 7.57 11.47
CA LEU A 569 -3.98 7.92 11.65
C LEU A 569 -3.60 8.01 13.15
N GLU A 570 -4.52 8.47 13.99
CA GLU A 570 -4.31 8.56 15.44
C GLU A 570 -4.10 7.18 16.08
N ASP A 571 -4.79 6.15 15.57
CA ASP A 571 -4.68 4.77 16.08
C ASP A 571 -3.36 4.10 15.67
N GLU A 572 -2.73 4.55 14.55
CA GLU A 572 -1.41 4.07 14.12
C GLU A 572 -0.27 4.58 15.04
N GLY A 573 -0.56 5.54 15.91
CA GLY A 573 0.43 6.06 16.87
C GLY A 573 1.57 6.83 16.21
N GLU A 574 1.37 7.38 15.01
CA GLU A 574 2.35 8.22 14.31
C GLU A 574 2.51 9.56 15.05
N ALA A 575 3.11 9.54 16.24
CA ALA A 575 3.62 10.73 16.89
C ALA A 575 4.83 11.25 16.09
N GLY A 576 5.03 12.59 16.10
CA GLY A 576 6.24 13.16 15.52
C GLY A 576 7.50 12.60 16.18
N GLU A 577 8.51 12.32 15.37
CA GLU A 577 9.80 11.81 15.81
C GLU A 577 10.82 12.95 15.92
N GLU A 578 11.42 13.13 17.10
CA GLU A 578 12.57 14.05 17.23
C GLU A 578 13.77 13.46 16.48
N VAL A 579 13.93 13.86 15.22
CA VAL A 579 14.99 13.36 14.34
C VAL A 579 16.28 14.17 14.45
N ILE A 580 16.22 15.43 14.83
CA ILE A 580 17.38 16.30 15.11
C ILE A 580 17.11 17.15 16.33
N LYS A 581 18.17 17.53 17.06
CA LYS A 581 18.03 18.36 18.25
C LYS A 581 17.45 19.74 17.92
N PRO A 582 16.62 20.33 18.81
CA PRO A 582 16.03 21.64 18.59
C PRO A 582 17.05 22.77 18.33
N ASP A 583 18.21 22.74 18.97
CA ASP A 583 19.28 23.72 18.76
C ASP A 583 19.86 23.65 17.33
N LEU A 584 20.00 22.43 16.79
CA LEU A 584 20.43 22.22 15.41
C LEU A 584 19.37 22.78 14.45
N ALA A 585 18.10 22.46 14.66
CA ALA A 585 17.00 22.94 13.82
C ALA A 585 16.94 24.49 13.83
N ARG A 586 17.10 25.13 15.00
CA ARG A 586 17.17 26.61 15.10
C ARG A 586 18.39 27.19 14.37
N THR A 587 19.53 26.50 14.44
CA THR A 587 20.74 26.95 13.71
C THR A 587 20.53 26.82 12.20
N MET A 588 19.94 25.69 11.72
CA MET A 588 19.58 25.52 10.31
C MET A 588 18.58 26.59 9.85
N THR A 589 17.61 26.93 10.69
CA THR A 589 16.64 28.00 10.38
C THR A 589 17.33 29.35 10.18
N ARG A 590 18.28 29.74 11.04
CA ARG A 590 19.06 30.96 10.84
C ARG A 590 19.89 30.94 9.55
N LEU A 591 20.50 29.80 9.24
CA LEU A 591 21.26 29.63 7.99
C LEU A 591 20.31 29.80 6.77
N LEU A 592 19.10 29.26 6.81
CA LEU A 592 18.10 29.31 5.74
C LEU A 592 17.42 30.70 5.64
N GLN A 593 17.28 31.43 6.74
CA GLN A 593 16.86 32.84 6.75
C GLN A 593 17.84 33.71 6.01
N GLY A 594 19.16 33.52 6.20
CA GLY A 594 20.17 34.24 5.46
C GLY A 594 20.09 34.04 3.94
N VAL A 595 19.59 32.92 3.47
CA VAL A 595 19.34 32.69 2.01
C VAL A 595 18.27 33.65 1.48
N VAL A 596 17.22 33.90 2.27
CA VAL A 596 16.09 34.77 1.88
C VAL A 596 16.38 36.24 2.15
N GLU A 597 17.02 36.58 3.25
CA GLU A 597 17.33 37.97 3.63
C GLU A 597 18.35 38.65 2.70
N GLY A 598 19.40 37.94 2.32
CA GLY A 598 20.50 38.56 1.55
C GLY A 598 21.20 37.59 0.59
N GLY A 599 20.65 36.41 0.37
CA GLY A 599 21.24 35.37 -0.45
C GLY A 599 20.53 35.17 -1.80
N THR A 600 20.53 33.90 -2.25
CA THR A 600 19.98 33.53 -3.55
C THR A 600 18.45 33.48 -3.57
N GLY A 601 17.79 33.51 -2.43
CA GLY A 601 16.33 33.36 -2.24
C GLY A 601 15.58 34.68 -2.01
N THR A 602 16.17 35.84 -2.19
CA THR A 602 15.57 37.16 -1.86
C THR A 602 14.20 37.43 -2.50
N ARG A 603 13.87 36.75 -3.61
CA ARG A 603 12.56 36.88 -4.23
C ARG A 603 11.43 36.17 -3.45
N ALA A 604 11.76 35.36 -2.46
CA ALA A 604 10.78 34.75 -1.56
C ALA A 604 10.45 35.63 -0.34
N ALA A 605 11.17 36.77 -0.16
CA ALA A 605 11.06 37.59 1.03
C ALA A 605 9.67 38.20 1.21
N MET A 606 9.09 38.02 2.40
CA MET A 606 7.78 38.56 2.84
C MET A 606 7.89 39.37 4.12
N GLY A 607 9.01 39.26 4.84
CA GLY A 607 9.26 39.93 6.12
C GLY A 607 8.66 39.21 7.32
N LEU A 608 8.36 37.91 7.21
CA LEU A 608 7.77 37.06 8.27
C LEU A 608 8.82 36.15 8.95
N GLY A 609 10.12 36.37 8.71
CA GLY A 609 11.18 35.52 9.24
C GLY A 609 11.26 34.16 8.52
N GLU A 610 10.86 34.11 7.28
CA GLU A 610 10.92 32.96 6.42
C GLU A 610 12.36 32.49 6.15
N GLY A 611 12.55 31.17 6.16
CA GLY A 611 13.76 30.50 5.72
C GLY A 611 13.53 29.65 4.49
N GLY A 612 14.54 29.49 3.64
CA GLY A 612 14.38 28.64 2.47
C GLY A 612 15.67 28.44 1.69
N LYS A 613 15.59 27.60 0.67
CA LYS A 613 16.73 27.25 -0.18
C LYS A 613 16.37 27.17 -1.65
N THR A 614 17.16 27.81 -2.49
CA THR A 614 17.09 27.70 -3.96
C THR A 614 17.85 26.47 -4.46
N GLY A 615 17.34 25.82 -5.50
CA GLY A 615 18.03 24.76 -6.23
C GLY A 615 17.96 25.00 -7.73
N THR A 616 19.08 24.84 -8.41
CA THR A 616 19.19 24.89 -9.87
C THR A 616 20.14 23.77 -10.30
N THR A 617 19.70 22.96 -11.26
CA THR A 617 20.52 21.91 -11.84
C THR A 617 21.31 22.38 -13.06
N ASN A 618 22.22 21.55 -13.54
CA ASN A 618 23.01 21.86 -14.73
C ASN A 618 22.10 22.24 -15.91
N ARG A 619 22.49 23.28 -16.65
CA ARG A 619 21.73 23.83 -17.78
C ARG A 619 20.33 24.34 -17.39
N ASN A 620 20.07 24.58 -16.11
CA ASN A 620 18.78 25.06 -15.58
C ASN A 620 17.59 24.13 -15.95
N VAL A 621 17.79 22.81 -15.94
CA VAL A 621 16.74 21.82 -16.23
C VAL A 621 15.66 21.87 -15.15
N ASP A 622 16.09 21.88 -13.87
CA ASP A 622 15.20 21.91 -12.71
C ASP A 622 15.43 23.19 -11.91
N LEU A 623 14.35 23.86 -11.57
CA LEU A 623 14.33 25.09 -10.78
C LEU A 623 13.53 24.85 -9.52
N TRP A 624 14.21 24.85 -8.36
CA TRP A 624 13.61 24.55 -7.07
C TRP A 624 13.63 25.73 -6.11
N PHE A 625 12.62 25.78 -5.27
CA PHE A 625 12.65 26.53 -4.02
C PHE A 625 11.86 25.78 -2.96
N ILE A 626 12.46 25.58 -1.79
CA ILE A 626 11.76 25.01 -0.62
C ILE A 626 11.97 25.99 0.52
N GLY A 627 10.87 26.45 1.11
CA GLY A 627 10.90 27.41 2.19
C GLY A 627 9.76 27.23 3.18
N TYR A 628 9.89 27.87 4.34
CA TYR A 628 8.93 27.79 5.42
C TYR A 628 8.90 29.09 6.23
N VAL A 629 7.78 29.27 6.97
CA VAL A 629 7.60 30.35 7.93
C VAL A 629 7.41 29.69 9.32
N PRO A 630 8.44 29.66 10.17
CA PRO A 630 8.42 28.89 11.41
C PRO A 630 7.22 29.22 12.31
N GLN A 631 6.88 30.52 12.46
CA GLN A 631 5.78 31.00 13.31
C GLN A 631 4.39 30.65 12.78
N ARG A 632 4.31 30.16 11.55
CA ARG A 632 3.04 29.79 10.87
C ARG A 632 2.93 28.27 10.65
N ASN A 633 3.94 27.50 11.03
CA ASN A 633 4.00 26.05 10.87
C ASN A 633 3.76 25.55 9.44
N VAL A 634 4.09 26.37 8.43
CA VAL A 634 3.86 26.05 7.03
C VAL A 634 5.17 25.92 6.29
N VAL A 635 5.33 24.82 5.56
CA VAL A 635 6.46 24.59 4.65
C VAL A 635 5.94 24.31 3.25
N THR A 636 6.54 24.95 2.24
CA THR A 636 6.16 24.77 0.84
C THR A 636 7.37 24.47 -0.03
N GLY A 637 7.29 23.41 -0.82
CA GLY A 637 8.26 23.05 -1.85
C GLY A 637 7.71 23.28 -3.25
N ILE A 638 8.53 23.88 -4.12
CA ILE A 638 8.18 24.20 -5.51
C ILE A 638 9.26 23.68 -6.44
N TRP A 639 8.82 23.04 -7.51
CA TRP A 639 9.64 22.67 -8.67
C TRP A 639 9.02 23.26 -9.95
N LEU A 640 9.86 23.79 -10.86
CA LEU A 640 9.51 24.21 -12.21
C LEU A 640 10.50 23.58 -13.20
N GLY A 641 10.03 23.10 -14.34
CA GLY A 641 10.86 22.44 -15.37
C GLY A 641 10.07 21.88 -16.53
N ASN A 642 10.62 20.84 -17.18
CA ASN A 642 10.03 20.14 -18.32
C ASN A 642 10.07 18.63 -18.12
N ASP A 643 9.09 17.90 -18.66
CA ASP A 643 9.01 16.45 -18.51
C ASP A 643 10.14 15.71 -19.23
N ASP A 644 10.58 16.23 -20.35
CA ASP A 644 11.63 15.69 -21.22
C ASP A 644 13.06 16.09 -20.78
N ASN A 645 13.23 16.73 -19.62
CA ASN A 645 14.52 17.26 -19.14
C ASN A 645 15.15 18.29 -20.10
N SER A 646 14.37 18.93 -20.96
CA SER A 646 14.86 20.03 -21.79
C SER A 646 15.27 21.21 -20.90
N PRO A 647 16.39 21.93 -21.24
CA PRO A 647 16.86 23.05 -20.46
C PRO A 647 15.89 24.22 -20.46
N THR A 648 15.79 24.90 -19.33
CA THR A 648 15.08 26.19 -19.23
C THR A 648 16.05 27.36 -19.42
N ARG A 649 15.48 28.54 -19.65
CA ARG A 649 16.19 29.85 -19.60
C ARG A 649 15.91 30.58 -18.29
N GLY A 650 15.24 29.90 -17.35
CA GLY A 650 14.92 30.41 -16.03
C GLY A 650 16.05 30.22 -15.03
N ALA A 651 15.84 30.69 -13.82
CA ALA A 651 16.68 30.44 -12.66
C ALA A 651 15.78 30.08 -11.47
N SER A 652 16.33 29.50 -10.42
CA SER A 652 15.60 29.17 -9.18
C SER A 652 14.93 30.38 -8.51
N SER A 653 15.33 31.59 -8.84
CA SER A 653 14.64 32.81 -8.43
C SER A 653 13.18 32.90 -8.96
N GLN A 654 12.82 32.10 -9.99
CA GLN A 654 11.44 32.00 -10.49
C GLN A 654 10.59 31.16 -9.54
N ALA A 655 11.14 30.04 -9.03
CA ALA A 655 10.49 29.23 -8.01
C ALA A 655 10.40 29.99 -6.67
N ALA A 656 11.45 30.72 -6.28
CA ALA A 656 11.43 31.58 -5.09
C ALA A 656 10.37 32.69 -5.17
N ALA A 657 10.22 33.35 -6.33
CA ALA A 657 9.18 34.35 -6.54
C ALA A 657 7.78 33.77 -6.47
N LEU A 658 7.56 32.59 -7.10
CA LEU A 658 6.28 31.88 -7.02
C LEU A 658 5.94 31.49 -5.58
N TRP A 659 6.95 31.04 -4.81
CA TRP A 659 6.79 30.72 -3.40
C TRP A 659 6.34 31.96 -2.60
N GLY A 660 7.00 33.09 -2.76
CA GLY A 660 6.65 34.34 -2.08
C GLY A 660 5.25 34.84 -2.46
N GLU A 661 4.90 34.81 -3.76
CA GLU A 661 3.56 35.16 -4.26
C GLU A 661 2.48 34.28 -3.62
N TYR A 662 2.66 32.96 -3.62
CA TYR A 662 1.72 31.99 -3.05
C TYR A 662 1.61 32.11 -1.52
N MET A 663 2.74 32.11 -0.81
CA MET A 663 2.73 32.16 0.65
C MET A 663 2.15 33.46 1.18
N LYS A 664 2.34 34.56 0.47
CA LYS A 664 1.70 35.84 0.81
C LYS A 664 0.18 35.72 0.71
N ALA A 665 -0.32 35.14 -0.37
CA ALA A 665 -1.76 34.94 -0.56
C ALA A 665 -2.36 34.02 0.53
N VAL A 666 -1.63 32.96 0.95
CA VAL A 666 -2.13 32.02 1.95
C VAL A 666 -2.06 32.55 3.39
N LEU A 667 -1.02 33.34 3.73
CA LEU A 667 -0.77 33.74 5.12
C LEU A 667 -1.17 35.17 5.46
N ILE A 668 -1.37 36.04 4.49
CA ILE A 668 -1.59 37.48 4.71
C ILE A 668 -2.92 37.94 4.14
N ASP A 669 -3.27 37.50 2.90
CA ASP A 669 -4.52 37.83 2.21
C ASP A 669 -5.64 36.84 2.54
#